data_cc81521a9df8ed159b5c3458000ba814
#
_entry.id   cc81521a9df8ed159b5c3458000ba814
#
_cell.length_a   1.000
_cell.length_b   1.000
_cell.length_c   1.000
_cell.angle_alpha   90.00
_cell.angle_beta   90.00
_cell.angle_gamma   90.00
#
_symmetry.space_group_name_H-M   'P 1'
#
loop_
_entity.id
_entity.type
_entity.pdbx_description
1 polymer ?
#
loop_
_entity_poly.entity_id
_entity_poly.type
_entity_poly.pdbx_seq_one_letter_code
_entity_poly.pdbx_strand_id
1 'polypeptide(L)'
;MTVIHSISCTVGFPRTGPKREMKKALEAHWSGAITAAELLAAAADVEAAAWRAQAEAGIDLIGLDGTLYDQVLDATFQLGLIPPRFKALDLPAPTADATADPYAPGGGLALYFALARGAEGAPALDMSKFFDTNYHFEVPELSDQSEPAANWSPLLDRVRRGQATVGRDCAVPIVVGPNTLLGLARGTFDRPTLLARLLPAYVQLLRELAALGVPEVQVHEPILTRSGSSALAPEFAACYAELAAVGLPINLVVPYDDVEEETYGWLVQLPVAAISLDFLGVPGADYGSRTAQLIAKHGFPQSKRLGAGVIDGRGAWADQGQALSLLCALRARLGADQRIAVQTSTSLQHVPYDLAAEPSLPASPPRPLAFAVQKLRELSAAAAALRSGAEAPVALDLSTFTGAPSPSQRQLVPELFSRSQPYAERRPHQVQYPAFPTTTIGSFPQTPAIRRNRLAYKKGRISAAEYRERMAGEIGFCIGAQEALGVDVLVHGEAERTDMVEYFGLKLDGYFFTEHGWVQSYGSRYTRPPIIVGDISRPAPMTVHEYELAQSLTAKPVKGMLTGPVTILQWSFPRADVSRREQAEQLALALREEVADLEAAGCRVLQVDEPALREGLPLKASRHAEYLHWAVNAFRLATGCASPGVQIVTHLCYSDFEEIMGAIDGLDADVLTIENSRSGNEMIRALAQYGYGRDVGPGVYDIHSPVVPSVEWIAAKLRSFVEVGLLGGDATRIHCNPDCGLKTRQWQEVLPSLRNMVAAAKLVRAELAGGTPPATPTKPAGVTSAGGASAAAPAAPAAERRASCTAGCCTQGE
;
A
#
# COMPACT_ATOMS: atom_id res chain seq x y z
N MET A 1 -11.27 -46.95 -2.85
CA MET A 1 -11.07 -45.57 -3.28
C MET A 1 -9.58 -45.26 -3.15
N THR A 2 -8.90 -44.97 -4.26
CA THR A 2 -7.48 -44.59 -4.25
C THR A 2 -7.40 -43.23 -3.52
N VAL A 3 -6.69 -43.20 -2.41
CA VAL A 3 -6.49 -41.95 -1.67
C VAL A 3 -5.70 -41.00 -2.58
N ILE A 4 -6.32 -39.88 -3.00
CA ILE A 4 -5.63 -38.84 -3.79
C ILE A 4 -4.70 -38.11 -2.83
N HIS A 5 -3.41 -38.42 -2.88
CA HIS A 5 -2.41 -37.82 -1.96
C HIS A 5 -2.00 -36.39 -2.35
N SER A 6 -2.42 -35.91 -3.52
CA SER A 6 -2.08 -34.54 -4.01
C SER A 6 -3.28 -33.92 -4.70
N ILE A 7 -3.61 -32.69 -4.32
CA ILE A 7 -4.69 -31.87 -4.89
C ILE A 7 -4.17 -30.47 -5.19
N SER A 8 -4.89 -29.72 -6.03
CA SER A 8 -4.68 -28.28 -6.23
C SER A 8 -5.69 -27.49 -5.41
N CYS A 9 -5.25 -26.37 -4.83
CA CYS A 9 -6.12 -25.53 -4.01
C CYS A 9 -5.74 -24.06 -4.17
N THR A 10 -6.71 -23.16 -4.33
CA THR A 10 -6.48 -21.71 -4.34
C THR A 10 -6.71 -21.09 -2.97
N VAL A 11 -5.95 -20.04 -2.67
CA VAL A 11 -6.05 -19.25 -1.43
C VAL A 11 -6.53 -17.81 -1.70
N GLY A 12 -7.15 -17.60 -2.84
CA GLY A 12 -7.72 -16.33 -3.31
C GLY A 12 -7.39 -16.03 -4.77
N PHE A 13 -8.21 -15.17 -5.39
CA PHE A 13 -8.14 -14.81 -6.81
C PHE A 13 -8.47 -13.32 -7.01
N PRO A 14 -8.09 -12.66 -8.15
CA PRO A 14 -8.43 -11.26 -8.38
C PRO A 14 -9.94 -10.99 -8.33
N ARG A 15 -10.34 -10.02 -7.54
CA ARG A 15 -11.75 -9.63 -7.28
C ARG A 15 -12.24 -8.50 -8.19
N THR A 16 -11.39 -8.11 -9.13
CA THR A 16 -11.58 -6.89 -9.95
C THR A 16 -12.49 -7.12 -11.15
N GLY A 17 -12.57 -8.38 -11.61
CA GLY A 17 -13.00 -8.73 -12.95
C GLY A 17 -11.96 -8.33 -14.01
N PRO A 18 -11.92 -8.99 -15.18
CA PRO A 18 -10.90 -8.78 -16.21
C PRO A 18 -10.90 -7.36 -16.81
N LYS A 19 -12.00 -6.62 -16.72
CA LYS A 19 -12.15 -5.24 -17.26
C LYS A 19 -12.50 -4.23 -16.18
N ARG A 20 -12.15 -4.52 -14.93
CA ARG A 20 -12.46 -3.70 -13.74
C ARG A 20 -13.98 -3.51 -13.53
N GLU A 21 -14.75 -4.56 -13.76
CA GLU A 21 -16.21 -4.55 -13.60
C GLU A 21 -16.61 -4.11 -12.19
N MET A 22 -15.94 -4.64 -11.16
CA MET A 22 -16.21 -4.28 -9.77
C MET A 22 -16.02 -2.79 -9.49
N LYS A 23 -14.90 -2.19 -9.96
CA LYS A 23 -14.66 -0.74 -9.86
C LYS A 23 -15.80 0.07 -10.48
N LYS A 24 -16.20 -0.29 -11.70
CA LYS A 24 -17.24 0.43 -12.42
C LYS A 24 -18.58 0.35 -11.69
N ALA A 25 -18.91 -0.82 -11.16
CA ALA A 25 -20.15 -1.03 -10.40
C ALA A 25 -20.16 -0.20 -9.10
N LEU A 26 -19.07 -0.21 -8.33
CA LEU A 26 -18.95 0.59 -7.12
C LEU A 26 -19.11 2.10 -7.39
N GLU A 27 -18.38 2.62 -8.39
CA GLU A 27 -18.44 4.05 -8.73
C GLU A 27 -19.80 4.46 -9.31
N ALA A 28 -20.44 3.59 -10.08
CA ALA A 28 -21.80 3.81 -10.58
C ALA A 28 -22.83 3.83 -9.44
N HIS A 29 -22.69 2.93 -8.47
CA HIS A 29 -23.56 2.92 -7.29
C HIS A 29 -23.40 4.20 -6.44
N TRP A 30 -22.17 4.61 -6.15
CA TRP A 30 -21.92 5.82 -5.36
C TRP A 30 -22.33 7.12 -6.06
N SER A 31 -22.37 7.12 -7.39
CA SER A 31 -22.92 8.24 -8.17
C SER A 31 -24.43 8.20 -8.34
N GLY A 32 -25.10 7.15 -7.83
CA GLY A 32 -26.55 6.95 -7.99
C GLY A 32 -26.97 6.47 -9.38
N ALA A 33 -26.02 6.04 -10.23
CA ALA A 33 -26.30 5.55 -11.57
C ALA A 33 -26.88 4.12 -11.58
N ILE A 34 -26.58 3.33 -10.55
CA ILE A 34 -27.15 1.99 -10.34
C ILE A 34 -27.61 1.82 -8.90
N THR A 35 -28.59 0.95 -8.70
CA THR A 35 -29.14 0.59 -7.40
C THR A 35 -28.22 -0.34 -6.60
N ALA A 36 -28.50 -0.53 -5.30
CA ALA A 36 -27.84 -1.51 -4.47
C ALA A 36 -27.98 -2.95 -5.02
N ALA A 37 -29.17 -3.32 -5.51
CA ALA A 37 -29.41 -4.63 -6.09
C ALA A 37 -28.58 -4.86 -7.37
N GLU A 38 -28.45 -3.85 -8.23
CA GLU A 38 -27.62 -3.93 -9.44
C GLU A 38 -26.11 -4.02 -9.08
N LEU A 39 -25.66 -3.34 -8.03
CA LEU A 39 -24.30 -3.49 -7.52
C LEU A 39 -24.02 -4.92 -7.03
N LEU A 40 -24.94 -5.47 -6.21
CA LEU A 40 -24.81 -6.85 -5.69
C LEU A 40 -24.83 -7.90 -6.80
N ALA A 41 -25.68 -7.70 -7.83
CA ALA A 41 -25.69 -8.56 -9.01
C ALA A 41 -24.38 -8.49 -9.78
N ALA A 42 -23.83 -7.30 -10.02
CA ALA A 42 -22.55 -7.12 -10.70
C ALA A 42 -21.38 -7.77 -9.90
N ALA A 43 -21.39 -7.67 -8.57
CA ALA A 43 -20.43 -8.33 -7.71
C ALA A 43 -20.54 -9.86 -7.81
N ALA A 44 -21.76 -10.39 -7.79
CA ALA A 44 -22.03 -11.82 -7.95
C ALA A 44 -21.52 -12.36 -9.31
N ASP A 45 -21.70 -11.59 -10.38
CA ASP A 45 -21.20 -11.94 -11.72
C ASP A 45 -19.66 -11.99 -11.77
N VAL A 46 -18.99 -11.02 -11.14
CA VAL A 46 -17.51 -10.98 -11.05
C VAL A 46 -17.00 -12.18 -10.25
N GLU A 47 -17.60 -12.48 -9.10
CA GLU A 47 -17.25 -13.64 -8.27
C GLU A 47 -17.46 -14.97 -9.04
N ALA A 48 -18.61 -15.14 -9.67
CA ALA A 48 -18.92 -16.35 -10.45
C ALA A 48 -17.95 -16.53 -11.65
N ALA A 49 -17.55 -15.45 -12.31
CA ALA A 49 -16.57 -15.51 -13.39
C ALA A 49 -15.19 -15.94 -12.86
N ALA A 50 -14.77 -15.41 -11.71
CA ALA A 50 -13.51 -15.79 -11.05
C ALA A 50 -13.49 -17.27 -10.62
N TRP A 51 -14.60 -17.79 -10.09
CA TRP A 51 -14.70 -19.21 -9.69
C TRP A 51 -14.73 -20.13 -10.91
N ARG A 52 -15.46 -19.77 -11.99
CA ARG A 52 -15.42 -20.53 -13.25
C ARG A 52 -14.03 -20.61 -13.85
N ALA A 53 -13.28 -19.51 -13.88
CA ALA A 53 -11.90 -19.50 -14.38
C ALA A 53 -11.00 -20.49 -13.61
N GLN A 54 -11.19 -20.63 -12.30
CA GLN A 54 -10.47 -21.59 -11.47
C GLN A 54 -10.89 -23.04 -11.76
N ALA A 55 -12.20 -23.29 -11.91
CA ALA A 55 -12.73 -24.60 -12.27
C ALA A 55 -12.26 -25.04 -13.68
N GLU A 56 -12.28 -24.14 -14.65
CA GLU A 56 -11.81 -24.37 -16.03
C GLU A 56 -10.30 -24.65 -16.08
N ALA A 57 -9.53 -24.10 -15.14
CA ALA A 57 -8.11 -24.42 -15.00
C ALA A 57 -7.85 -25.79 -14.33
N GLY A 58 -8.89 -26.47 -13.85
CA GLY A 58 -8.79 -27.80 -13.23
C GLY A 58 -8.34 -27.73 -11.77
N ILE A 59 -8.72 -26.72 -11.03
CA ILE A 59 -8.45 -26.61 -9.59
C ILE A 59 -9.41 -27.51 -8.81
N ASP A 60 -8.86 -28.35 -7.92
CA ASP A 60 -9.64 -29.31 -7.13
C ASP A 60 -10.43 -28.64 -5.99
N LEU A 61 -9.81 -27.70 -5.25
CA LEU A 61 -10.45 -26.93 -4.19
C LEU A 61 -10.36 -25.42 -4.49
N ILE A 62 -11.50 -24.82 -4.71
CA ILE A 62 -11.62 -23.41 -5.14
C ILE A 62 -11.94 -22.53 -3.94
N GLY A 63 -11.02 -21.66 -3.59
CA GLY A 63 -11.23 -20.63 -2.57
C GLY A 63 -12.29 -19.62 -3.02
N LEU A 64 -13.39 -19.53 -2.26
CA LEU A 64 -14.48 -18.60 -2.51
C LEU A 64 -14.11 -17.22 -1.96
N ASP A 65 -13.20 -16.55 -2.67
CA ASP A 65 -12.81 -15.18 -2.39
C ASP A 65 -13.79 -14.18 -3.01
N GLY A 66 -14.01 -13.05 -2.36
CA GLY A 66 -14.90 -11.98 -2.82
C GLY A 66 -15.10 -10.94 -1.72
N THR A 67 -15.27 -9.69 -2.13
CA THR A 67 -15.64 -8.56 -1.26
C THR A 67 -16.15 -7.43 -2.13
N LEU A 68 -16.98 -6.57 -1.56
CA LEU A 68 -17.35 -5.32 -2.23
C LEU A 68 -16.23 -4.28 -2.13
N TYR A 69 -15.52 -4.22 -0.99
CA TYR A 69 -14.52 -3.19 -0.74
C TYR A 69 -13.21 -3.76 -0.21
N ASP A 70 -13.24 -4.44 0.95
CA ASP A 70 -12.08 -5.00 1.64
C ASP A 70 -12.48 -6.20 2.52
N GLN A 71 -11.66 -7.26 2.56
CA GLN A 71 -11.93 -8.48 3.33
C GLN A 71 -11.90 -8.27 4.86
N VAL A 72 -11.10 -7.34 5.37
CA VAL A 72 -11.04 -7.04 6.80
C VAL A 72 -12.25 -6.21 7.20
N LEU A 73 -12.68 -5.27 6.35
CA LEU A 73 -13.92 -4.55 6.49
C LEU A 73 -15.12 -5.51 6.47
N ASP A 74 -15.15 -6.47 5.54
CA ASP A 74 -16.19 -7.50 5.49
C ASP A 74 -16.29 -8.26 6.82
N ALA A 75 -15.15 -8.71 7.36
CA ALA A 75 -15.11 -9.42 8.65
C ALA A 75 -15.58 -8.52 9.81
N THR A 76 -15.12 -7.27 9.85
CA THR A 76 -15.50 -6.26 10.86
C THR A 76 -17.00 -5.99 10.82
N PHE A 77 -17.56 -5.78 9.63
CA PHE A 77 -18.97 -5.52 9.41
C PHE A 77 -19.85 -6.74 9.77
N GLN A 78 -19.45 -7.92 9.27
CA GLN A 78 -20.19 -9.16 9.52
C GLN A 78 -20.16 -9.60 10.99
N LEU A 79 -19.11 -9.26 11.74
CA LEU A 79 -19.05 -9.45 13.19
C LEU A 79 -19.83 -8.37 13.97
N GLY A 80 -20.35 -7.32 13.31
CA GLY A 80 -21.06 -6.23 13.96
C GLY A 80 -20.16 -5.33 14.82
N LEU A 81 -18.85 -5.33 14.57
CA LEU A 81 -17.86 -4.54 15.30
C LEU A 81 -17.84 -3.09 14.80
N ILE A 82 -18.98 -2.41 14.94
CA ILE A 82 -19.19 -1.06 14.41
C ILE A 82 -18.81 -0.01 15.45
N PRO A 83 -17.88 0.92 15.16
CA PRO A 83 -17.53 2.00 16.07
C PRO A 83 -18.74 2.89 16.42
N PRO A 84 -18.81 3.44 17.67
CA PRO A 84 -19.98 4.21 18.13
C PRO A 84 -20.36 5.38 17.23
N ARG A 85 -19.37 6.07 16.62
CA ARG A 85 -19.62 7.21 15.74
C ARG A 85 -20.44 6.86 14.49
N PHE A 86 -20.36 5.63 14.01
CA PHE A 86 -21.16 5.19 12.87
C PHE A 86 -22.55 4.70 13.27
N LYS A 87 -22.71 4.19 14.50
CA LYS A 87 -24.04 3.80 15.04
C LYS A 87 -24.95 5.01 15.24
N ALA A 88 -24.38 6.21 15.41
CA ALA A 88 -25.12 7.46 15.61
C ALA A 88 -25.54 8.15 14.30
N LEU A 89 -25.15 7.61 13.13
CA LEU A 89 -25.47 8.22 11.84
C LEU A 89 -26.93 7.99 11.46
N ASP A 90 -27.55 9.04 10.92
CA ASP A 90 -28.86 8.95 10.25
C ASP A 90 -28.64 8.48 8.80
N LEU A 91 -28.57 7.16 8.61
CA LEU A 91 -28.37 6.53 7.31
C LEU A 91 -29.69 6.02 6.75
N PRO A 92 -29.81 5.93 5.40
CA PRO A 92 -30.95 5.30 4.77
C PRO A 92 -31.21 3.90 5.34
N ALA A 93 -32.46 3.64 5.73
CA ALA A 93 -32.85 2.32 6.25
C ALA A 93 -32.51 1.23 5.21
N PRO A 94 -32.03 0.05 5.63
CA PRO A 94 -31.85 -1.09 4.75
C PRO A 94 -33.17 -1.47 4.10
N THR A 95 -33.11 -2.04 2.90
CA THR A 95 -34.30 -2.59 2.23
C THR A 95 -34.94 -3.67 3.11
N ALA A 96 -36.27 -3.70 3.20
CA ALA A 96 -37.00 -4.66 4.06
C ALA A 96 -36.82 -6.13 3.60
N ASP A 97 -36.37 -6.35 2.36
CA ASP A 97 -36.14 -7.68 1.82
C ASP A 97 -34.68 -8.12 2.08
N ALA A 98 -34.46 -8.77 3.23
CA ALA A 98 -33.18 -9.33 3.61
C ALA A 98 -32.69 -10.46 2.66
N THR A 99 -33.58 -11.00 1.81
CA THR A 99 -33.19 -11.99 0.80
C THR A 99 -32.59 -11.34 -0.44
N ALA A 100 -32.94 -10.08 -0.70
CA ALA A 100 -32.38 -9.28 -1.80
C ALA A 100 -31.11 -8.50 -1.40
N ASP A 101 -30.93 -8.24 -0.10
CA ASP A 101 -29.74 -7.54 0.44
C ASP A 101 -29.20 -8.29 1.67
N PRO A 102 -28.18 -9.14 1.52
CA PRO A 102 -27.58 -9.88 2.63
C PRO A 102 -26.88 -8.98 3.65
N TYR A 103 -26.60 -7.72 3.34
CA TYR A 103 -26.03 -6.73 4.26
C TYR A 103 -27.11 -6.10 5.16
N ALA A 104 -28.40 -6.17 4.80
CA ALA A 104 -29.50 -5.51 5.50
C ALA A 104 -29.56 -5.81 7.01
N PRO A 105 -29.40 -7.08 7.49
CA PRO A 105 -29.40 -7.37 8.92
C PRO A 105 -28.28 -6.72 9.72
N GLY A 106 -27.15 -6.36 9.07
CA GLY A 106 -25.99 -5.68 9.68
C GLY A 106 -26.05 -4.15 9.60
N GLY A 107 -27.15 -3.55 9.11
CA GLY A 107 -27.27 -2.11 8.91
C GLY A 107 -27.18 -1.65 7.46
N GLY A 108 -27.08 -2.61 6.51
CA GLY A 108 -27.16 -2.38 5.08
C GLY A 108 -25.89 -1.81 4.44
N LEU A 109 -25.92 -1.69 3.13
CA LEU A 109 -24.79 -1.17 2.34
C LEU A 109 -24.42 0.28 2.67
N ALA A 110 -25.39 1.11 3.11
CA ALA A 110 -25.11 2.49 3.50
C ALA A 110 -24.14 2.56 4.69
N LEU A 111 -24.34 1.73 5.72
CA LEU A 111 -23.42 1.63 6.85
C LEU A 111 -22.08 1.01 6.44
N TYR A 112 -22.10 -0.04 5.62
CA TYR A 112 -20.89 -0.67 5.10
C TYR A 112 -19.98 0.35 4.38
N PHE A 113 -20.55 1.17 3.48
CA PHE A 113 -19.78 2.19 2.77
C PHE A 113 -19.47 3.43 3.62
N ALA A 114 -20.26 3.72 4.66
CA ALA A 114 -19.91 4.77 5.61
C ALA A 114 -18.63 4.42 6.39
N LEU A 115 -18.45 3.16 6.77
CA LEU A 115 -17.20 2.68 7.39
C LEU A 115 -15.99 2.92 6.47
N ALA A 116 -16.12 2.55 5.18
CA ALA A 116 -15.04 2.63 4.21
C ALA A 116 -14.72 4.04 3.72
N ARG A 117 -15.71 4.92 3.59
CA ARG A 117 -15.58 6.22 2.90
C ARG A 117 -15.90 7.42 3.77
N GLY A 118 -16.37 7.17 4.98
CA GLY A 118 -16.93 8.20 5.85
C GLY A 118 -18.34 8.66 5.43
N ALA A 119 -18.96 9.37 6.32
CA ALA A 119 -20.25 10.05 6.13
C ALA A 119 -20.23 11.40 6.85
N GLU A 120 -21.25 12.24 6.63
CA GLU A 120 -21.39 13.49 7.39
C GLU A 120 -21.47 13.18 8.90
N GLY A 121 -20.60 13.78 9.68
CA GLY A 121 -20.46 13.53 11.11
C GLY A 121 -19.57 12.34 11.53
N ALA A 122 -19.12 11.47 10.60
CA ALA A 122 -18.22 10.40 10.92
C ALA A 122 -17.14 10.20 9.81
N PRO A 123 -15.85 10.44 10.09
CA PRO A 123 -14.78 10.11 9.16
C PRO A 123 -14.70 8.61 8.95
N ALA A 124 -14.20 8.19 7.78
CA ALA A 124 -13.93 6.79 7.44
C ALA A 124 -13.04 6.10 8.49
N LEU A 125 -13.01 4.78 8.48
CA LEU A 125 -11.96 4.02 9.15
C LEU A 125 -10.59 4.41 8.58
N ASP A 126 -9.55 4.25 9.39
CA ASP A 126 -8.18 4.41 8.89
C ASP A 126 -7.82 3.27 7.96
N MET A 127 -6.95 3.54 6.98
CA MET A 127 -6.38 2.50 6.13
C MET A 127 -4.96 2.15 6.55
N SER A 128 -4.57 0.90 6.34
CA SER A 128 -3.20 0.44 6.56
C SER A 128 -2.79 -0.58 5.51
N LYS A 129 -1.48 -0.73 5.31
CA LYS A 129 -0.92 -1.73 4.41
C LYS A 129 -1.22 -3.16 4.91
N PHE A 130 -1.70 -4.02 4.00
CA PHE A 130 -2.02 -5.40 4.33
C PHE A 130 -0.76 -6.26 4.21
N PHE A 131 -0.11 -6.53 5.31
CA PHE A 131 1.15 -7.26 5.41
C PHE A 131 2.22 -6.69 4.46
N ASP A 132 2.95 -7.52 3.76
CA ASP A 132 3.97 -7.11 2.80
C ASP A 132 3.43 -7.09 1.36
N THR A 133 2.37 -6.28 1.13
CA THR A 133 1.71 -6.12 -0.17
C THR A 133 1.42 -4.65 -0.47
N ASN A 134 1.07 -4.33 -1.71
CA ASN A 134 0.58 -2.99 -2.08
C ASN A 134 -0.94 -2.85 -1.94
N TYR A 135 -1.59 -3.83 -1.31
CA TYR A 135 -3.01 -3.78 -0.95
C TYR A 135 -3.18 -3.16 0.45
N HIS A 136 -4.20 -2.32 0.61
CA HIS A 136 -4.54 -1.65 1.86
C HIS A 136 -5.92 -2.10 2.33
N PHE A 137 -6.08 -2.18 3.64
CA PHE A 137 -7.31 -2.58 4.30
C PHE A 137 -7.82 -1.49 5.23
N GLU A 138 -9.14 -1.49 5.47
CA GLU A 138 -9.80 -0.65 6.47
C GLU A 138 -9.54 -1.21 7.87
N VAL A 139 -8.92 -0.39 8.73
CA VAL A 139 -8.46 -0.81 10.07
C VAL A 139 -9.65 -0.89 11.04
N PRO A 140 -9.95 -2.06 11.64
CA PRO A 140 -10.97 -2.17 12.67
C PRO A 140 -10.61 -1.32 13.89
N GLU A 141 -11.56 -0.52 14.40
CA GLU A 141 -11.42 0.23 15.64
C GLU A 141 -12.12 -0.51 16.77
N LEU A 142 -11.34 -1.07 17.70
CA LEU A 142 -11.84 -1.91 18.78
C LEU A 142 -11.54 -1.33 20.16
N SER A 143 -12.34 -1.71 21.14
CA SER A 143 -12.14 -1.38 22.56
C SER A 143 -12.68 -2.50 23.44
N ASP A 144 -12.44 -2.42 24.75
CA ASP A 144 -13.03 -3.36 25.71
C ASP A 144 -14.60 -3.31 25.73
N GLN A 145 -15.19 -2.32 25.09
CA GLN A 145 -16.65 -2.20 24.94
C GLN A 145 -17.18 -2.79 23.62
N SER A 146 -16.30 -3.33 22.78
CA SER A 146 -16.67 -3.94 21.50
C SER A 146 -17.37 -5.27 21.77
N GLU A 147 -18.66 -5.34 21.36
CA GLU A 147 -19.48 -6.54 21.48
C GLU A 147 -19.86 -7.04 20.09
N PRO A 148 -19.54 -8.30 19.76
CA PRO A 148 -19.92 -8.90 18.49
C PRO A 148 -21.44 -9.05 18.37
N ALA A 149 -21.96 -8.68 17.20
CA ALA A 149 -23.35 -8.91 16.79
C ALA A 149 -23.35 -9.49 15.36
N ALA A 150 -22.97 -10.75 15.28
CA ALA A 150 -22.60 -11.36 13.99
C ALA A 150 -23.79 -11.52 13.03
N ASN A 151 -23.57 -11.11 11.78
CA ASN A 151 -24.44 -11.39 10.63
C ASN A 151 -23.58 -11.98 9.49
N TRP A 152 -23.60 -13.27 9.34
CA TRP A 152 -22.83 -13.99 8.31
C TRP A 152 -23.55 -14.12 6.97
N SER A 153 -24.74 -13.49 6.81
CA SER A 153 -25.54 -13.59 5.58
C SER A 153 -24.78 -13.28 4.30
N PRO A 154 -23.91 -12.24 4.24
CA PRO A 154 -23.14 -11.96 3.02
C PRO A 154 -22.17 -13.10 2.63
N LEU A 155 -21.47 -13.67 3.61
CA LEU A 155 -20.57 -14.80 3.37
C LEU A 155 -21.34 -16.06 3.01
N LEU A 156 -22.40 -16.39 3.72
CA LEU A 156 -23.21 -17.61 3.46
C LEU A 156 -23.89 -17.55 2.09
N ASP A 157 -24.35 -16.36 1.67
CA ASP A 157 -24.87 -16.15 0.31
C ASP A 157 -23.79 -16.41 -0.74
N ARG A 158 -22.58 -15.86 -0.55
CA ARG A 158 -21.42 -16.12 -1.40
C ARG A 158 -21.12 -17.61 -1.50
N VAL A 159 -21.15 -18.33 -0.39
CA VAL A 159 -20.91 -19.78 -0.36
C VAL A 159 -21.96 -20.54 -1.17
N ARG A 160 -23.26 -20.20 -1.01
CA ARG A 160 -24.33 -20.83 -1.80
C ARG A 160 -24.16 -20.59 -3.30
N ARG A 161 -23.82 -19.37 -3.70
CA ARG A 161 -23.54 -19.01 -5.09
C ARG A 161 -22.29 -19.74 -5.63
N GLY A 162 -21.24 -19.85 -4.82
CA GLY A 162 -20.04 -20.61 -5.13
C GLY A 162 -20.35 -22.10 -5.36
N GLN A 163 -21.08 -22.73 -4.45
CA GLN A 163 -21.52 -24.12 -4.59
C GLN A 163 -22.39 -24.35 -5.84
N ALA A 164 -23.27 -23.42 -6.18
CA ALA A 164 -24.06 -23.47 -7.41
C ALA A 164 -23.19 -23.32 -8.68
N THR A 165 -22.06 -22.63 -8.60
CA THR A 165 -21.18 -22.35 -9.74
C THR A 165 -20.16 -23.47 -9.98
N VAL A 166 -19.50 -23.98 -8.92
CA VAL A 166 -18.38 -24.93 -9.05
C VAL A 166 -18.63 -26.29 -8.39
N GLY A 167 -19.78 -26.47 -7.77
CA GLY A 167 -20.13 -27.70 -7.04
C GLY A 167 -19.72 -27.65 -5.56
N ARG A 168 -20.44 -28.45 -4.74
CA ARG A 168 -20.25 -28.46 -3.28
C ARG A 168 -18.88 -28.96 -2.86
N ASP A 169 -18.38 -29.99 -3.53
CA ASP A 169 -17.13 -30.68 -3.17
C ASP A 169 -15.88 -29.83 -3.49
N CYS A 170 -16.01 -28.80 -4.36
CA CYS A 170 -14.92 -27.90 -4.77
C CYS A 170 -14.96 -26.55 -4.07
N ALA A 171 -16.11 -26.12 -3.54
CA ALA A 171 -16.35 -24.79 -3.01
C ALA A 171 -15.83 -24.65 -1.57
N VAL A 172 -14.76 -23.88 -1.36
CA VAL A 172 -14.11 -23.70 -0.06
C VAL A 172 -14.21 -22.24 0.39
N PRO A 173 -14.95 -21.93 1.46
CA PRO A 173 -15.01 -20.58 2.03
C PRO A 173 -13.64 -20.11 2.53
N ILE A 174 -13.36 -18.80 2.32
CA ILE A 174 -12.20 -18.10 2.88
C ILE A 174 -12.69 -17.14 3.96
N VAL A 175 -12.06 -17.18 5.13
CA VAL A 175 -12.40 -16.37 6.30
C VAL A 175 -11.14 -15.73 6.88
N VAL A 176 -11.20 -14.44 7.22
CA VAL A 176 -10.15 -13.79 8.02
C VAL A 176 -10.18 -14.39 9.43
N GLY A 177 -9.05 -14.91 9.88
CA GLY A 177 -8.95 -15.52 11.19
C GLY A 177 -9.10 -14.53 12.35
N PRO A 178 -9.66 -14.95 13.49
CA PRO A 178 -9.92 -14.07 14.63
C PRO A 178 -8.66 -13.43 15.20
N ASN A 179 -7.54 -14.15 15.21
CA ASN A 179 -6.29 -13.62 15.70
C ASN A 179 -5.69 -12.56 14.75
N THR A 180 -5.84 -12.76 13.45
CA THR A 180 -5.45 -11.75 12.45
C THR A 180 -6.31 -10.51 12.56
N LEU A 181 -7.64 -10.66 12.67
CA LEU A 181 -8.54 -9.51 12.84
C LEU A 181 -8.13 -8.66 14.05
N LEU A 182 -7.88 -9.27 15.21
CA LEU A 182 -7.42 -8.57 16.42
C LEU A 182 -6.01 -7.98 16.24
N GLY A 183 -5.14 -8.64 15.50
CA GLY A 183 -3.78 -8.16 15.24
C GLY A 183 -3.70 -7.00 14.23
N LEU A 184 -4.75 -6.80 13.44
CA LEU A 184 -4.89 -5.68 12.49
C LEU A 184 -5.69 -4.51 13.09
N ALA A 185 -6.40 -4.72 14.19
CA ALA A 185 -7.24 -3.71 14.83
C ALA A 185 -6.41 -2.67 15.58
N ARG A 186 -7.00 -1.48 15.73
CA ARG A 186 -6.51 -0.39 16.57
C ARG A 186 -7.46 -0.10 17.72
N GLY A 187 -6.90 0.51 18.77
CA GLY A 187 -7.62 0.88 19.97
C GLY A 187 -7.00 0.25 21.21
N THR A 188 -7.63 0.50 22.38
CA THR A 188 -7.20 -0.06 23.66
C THR A 188 -8.17 -1.16 24.06
N PHE A 189 -7.70 -2.39 24.11
CA PHE A 189 -8.47 -3.56 24.51
C PHE A 189 -7.58 -4.69 25.02
N ASP A 190 -8.14 -5.49 25.94
CA ASP A 190 -7.52 -6.73 26.38
C ASP A 190 -7.76 -7.83 25.33
N ARG A 191 -6.69 -8.20 24.64
CA ARG A 191 -6.76 -9.10 23.48
C ARG A 191 -7.35 -10.49 23.80
N PRO A 192 -6.95 -11.20 24.88
CA PRO A 192 -7.55 -12.47 25.27
C PRO A 192 -9.05 -12.36 25.57
N THR A 193 -9.47 -11.33 26.29
CA THR A 193 -10.88 -11.09 26.60
C THR A 193 -11.71 -10.86 25.34
N LEU A 194 -11.23 -10.03 24.43
CA LEU A 194 -11.94 -9.75 23.19
C LEU A 194 -11.98 -10.98 22.26
N LEU A 195 -10.92 -11.76 22.20
CA LEU A 195 -10.90 -13.02 21.46
C LEU A 195 -11.97 -13.99 21.99
N ALA A 196 -12.08 -14.13 23.33
CA ALA A 196 -13.10 -14.99 23.94
C ALA A 196 -14.54 -14.54 23.61
N ARG A 197 -14.80 -13.23 23.42
CA ARG A 197 -16.08 -12.71 22.96
C ARG A 197 -16.35 -12.96 21.46
N LEU A 198 -15.31 -12.97 20.63
CA LEU A 198 -15.42 -13.22 19.19
C LEU A 198 -15.68 -14.70 18.87
N LEU A 199 -15.10 -15.63 19.64
CA LEU A 199 -15.12 -17.06 19.36
C LEU A 199 -16.53 -17.63 19.16
N PRO A 200 -17.56 -17.30 19.97
CA PRO A 200 -18.91 -17.80 19.74
C PRO A 200 -19.48 -17.47 18.34
N ALA A 201 -19.14 -16.29 17.80
CA ALA A 201 -19.57 -15.88 16.45
C ALA A 201 -18.86 -16.72 15.37
N TYR A 202 -17.56 -17.00 15.51
CA TYR A 202 -16.85 -17.89 14.60
C TYR A 202 -17.33 -19.33 14.71
N VAL A 203 -17.60 -19.83 15.91
CA VAL A 203 -18.21 -21.17 16.12
C VAL A 203 -19.56 -21.27 15.44
N GLN A 204 -20.40 -20.22 15.55
CA GLN A 204 -21.68 -20.14 14.83
C GLN A 204 -21.43 -20.23 13.32
N LEU A 205 -20.53 -19.41 12.77
CA LEU A 205 -20.18 -19.44 11.34
C LEU A 205 -19.79 -20.85 10.89
N LEU A 206 -18.86 -21.52 11.61
CA LEU A 206 -18.41 -22.85 11.22
C LEU A 206 -19.55 -23.88 11.24
N ARG A 207 -20.49 -23.77 12.18
CA ARG A 207 -21.71 -24.62 12.21
C ARG A 207 -22.61 -24.39 10.99
N GLU A 208 -22.80 -23.13 10.60
CA GLU A 208 -23.60 -22.76 9.42
C GLU A 208 -22.92 -23.22 8.13
N LEU A 209 -21.59 -23.09 8.02
CA LEU A 209 -20.81 -23.62 6.89
C LEU A 209 -20.89 -25.16 6.82
N ALA A 210 -20.77 -25.85 7.97
CA ALA A 210 -20.95 -27.29 8.04
C ALA A 210 -22.35 -27.71 7.58
N ALA A 211 -23.39 -26.97 7.96
CA ALA A 211 -24.79 -27.24 7.51
C ALA A 211 -24.94 -27.00 6.00
N LEU A 212 -24.19 -26.12 5.37
CA LEU A 212 -24.15 -25.97 3.92
C LEU A 212 -23.40 -27.10 3.21
N GLY A 213 -22.68 -27.94 3.96
CA GLY A 213 -21.96 -29.10 3.43
C GLY A 213 -20.72 -28.73 2.63
N VAL A 214 -20.00 -27.68 3.03
CA VAL A 214 -18.69 -27.34 2.46
C VAL A 214 -17.64 -28.41 2.84
N PRO A 215 -16.65 -28.72 1.98
CA PRO A 215 -15.67 -29.76 2.27
C PRO A 215 -14.70 -29.36 3.39
N GLU A 216 -14.38 -28.09 3.48
CA GLU A 216 -13.52 -27.49 4.51
C GLU A 216 -13.71 -25.97 4.51
N VAL A 217 -13.08 -25.29 5.48
CA VAL A 217 -12.96 -23.83 5.52
C VAL A 217 -11.49 -23.42 5.58
N GLN A 218 -11.11 -22.42 4.81
CA GLN A 218 -9.80 -21.75 4.95
C GLN A 218 -9.92 -20.61 5.97
N VAL A 219 -9.15 -20.68 7.04
CA VAL A 219 -9.01 -19.60 8.02
C VAL A 219 -7.64 -18.99 7.82
N HIS A 220 -7.60 -17.75 7.35
CA HIS A 220 -6.36 -17.04 7.01
C HIS A 220 -5.83 -16.29 8.24
N GLU A 221 -4.64 -16.69 8.70
CA GLU A 221 -3.95 -16.10 9.86
C GLU A 221 -2.54 -15.59 9.50
N PRO A 222 -2.42 -14.63 8.55
CA PRO A 222 -1.13 -14.06 8.20
C PRO A 222 -0.43 -13.32 9.36
N ILE A 223 -1.12 -13.02 10.47
CA ILE A 223 -0.50 -12.44 11.67
C ILE A 223 0.68 -13.28 12.17
N LEU A 224 0.68 -14.59 11.91
CA LEU A 224 1.72 -15.51 12.31
C LEU A 224 3.06 -15.28 11.59
N THR A 225 3.08 -14.53 10.52
CA THR A 225 4.32 -14.19 9.78
C THR A 225 5.06 -12.99 10.37
N ARG A 226 4.43 -12.25 11.29
CA ARG A 226 5.07 -11.11 11.97
C ARG A 226 6.02 -11.57 13.09
N SER A 227 7.01 -10.74 13.39
CA SER A 227 7.88 -10.94 14.54
C SER A 227 7.10 -11.03 15.85
N GLY A 228 7.55 -11.90 16.75
CA GLY A 228 6.95 -12.10 18.06
C GLY A 228 5.67 -12.93 18.05
N SER A 229 5.31 -13.53 16.92
CA SER A 229 4.13 -14.40 16.79
C SER A 229 4.18 -15.62 17.70
N SER A 230 5.37 -16.03 18.18
CA SER A 230 5.53 -17.11 19.15
C SER A 230 4.77 -16.86 20.47
N ALA A 231 4.63 -15.61 20.89
CA ALA A 231 3.86 -15.24 22.08
C ALA A 231 2.34 -15.49 21.95
N LEU A 232 1.81 -15.66 20.73
CA LEU A 232 0.40 -15.93 20.49
C LEU A 232 -0.01 -17.39 20.70
N ALA A 233 0.92 -18.28 21.02
CA ALA A 233 0.67 -19.73 21.21
C ALA A 233 -0.53 -20.05 22.12
N PRO A 234 -0.71 -19.45 23.31
CA PRO A 234 -1.85 -19.74 24.17
C PRO A 234 -3.20 -19.33 23.55
N GLU A 235 -3.24 -18.18 22.90
CA GLU A 235 -4.44 -17.67 22.22
C GLU A 235 -4.85 -18.58 21.05
N PHE A 236 -3.88 -18.99 20.21
CA PHE A 236 -4.13 -19.92 19.12
C PHE A 236 -4.56 -21.29 19.60
N ALA A 237 -3.93 -21.83 20.64
CA ALA A 237 -4.28 -23.13 21.20
C ALA A 237 -5.73 -23.13 21.70
N ALA A 238 -6.13 -22.14 22.51
CA ALA A 238 -7.50 -22.01 23.01
C ALA A 238 -8.51 -21.81 21.87
N CYS A 239 -8.24 -20.85 20.97
CA CYS A 239 -9.08 -20.51 19.85
C CYS A 239 -9.36 -21.74 18.95
N TYR A 240 -8.30 -22.41 18.49
CA TYR A 240 -8.44 -23.52 17.53
C TYR A 240 -8.94 -24.80 18.19
N ALA A 241 -8.82 -24.97 19.52
CA ALA A 241 -9.51 -26.06 20.23
C ALA A 241 -11.04 -25.91 20.16
N GLU A 242 -11.57 -24.71 20.34
CA GLU A 242 -13.01 -24.45 20.22
C GLU A 242 -13.51 -24.53 18.78
N LEU A 243 -12.79 -23.97 17.83
CA LEU A 243 -13.17 -24.00 16.43
C LEU A 243 -13.17 -25.44 15.86
N ALA A 244 -12.15 -26.22 16.20
CA ALA A 244 -12.06 -27.62 15.77
C ALA A 244 -13.16 -28.52 16.38
N ALA A 245 -13.67 -28.17 17.57
CA ALA A 245 -14.75 -28.92 18.22
C ALA A 245 -16.09 -28.90 17.43
N VAL A 246 -16.23 -28.00 16.46
CA VAL A 246 -17.38 -27.97 15.54
C VAL A 246 -17.37 -29.18 14.59
N GLY A 247 -16.19 -29.73 14.28
CA GLY A 247 -16.05 -30.90 13.40
C GLY A 247 -15.95 -30.56 11.90
N LEU A 248 -16.06 -29.30 11.48
CA LEU A 248 -15.75 -28.89 10.11
C LEU A 248 -14.23 -28.88 9.90
N PRO A 249 -13.69 -29.53 8.85
CA PRO A 249 -12.27 -29.48 8.56
C PRO A 249 -11.77 -28.03 8.36
N ILE A 250 -10.75 -27.65 9.11
CA ILE A 250 -10.12 -26.32 9.01
C ILE A 250 -8.78 -26.47 8.27
N ASN A 251 -8.58 -25.67 7.24
CA ASN A 251 -7.28 -25.39 6.66
C ASN A 251 -6.79 -24.03 7.20
N LEU A 252 -5.79 -24.06 8.08
CA LEU A 252 -5.16 -22.85 8.60
C LEU A 252 -4.15 -22.34 7.57
N VAL A 253 -4.41 -21.17 6.98
CA VAL A 253 -3.59 -20.60 5.89
C VAL A 253 -2.74 -19.46 6.43
N VAL A 254 -1.42 -19.58 6.29
CA VAL A 254 -0.41 -18.62 6.74
C VAL A 254 0.37 -18.11 5.53
N PRO A 255 -0.17 -17.11 4.80
CA PRO A 255 0.47 -16.55 3.61
C PRO A 255 1.37 -15.36 3.95
N TYR A 256 2.14 -14.89 2.97
CA TYR A 256 2.95 -13.68 2.92
C TYR A 256 4.38 -13.78 3.44
N ASP A 257 4.76 -14.80 4.18
CA ASP A 257 6.16 -15.10 4.56
C ASP A 257 6.23 -16.44 5.32
N ASP A 258 7.44 -16.87 5.71
CA ASP A 258 7.63 -17.96 6.66
C ASP A 258 7.17 -17.55 8.08
N VAL A 259 7.07 -18.52 8.98
CA VAL A 259 6.88 -18.27 10.42
C VAL A 259 8.22 -18.39 11.17
N GLU A 260 8.29 -17.82 12.38
CA GLU A 260 9.44 -18.03 13.26
C GLU A 260 9.52 -19.49 13.71
N GLU A 261 10.72 -19.98 14.02
CA GLU A 261 10.94 -21.38 14.35
C GLU A 261 10.12 -21.83 15.57
N GLU A 262 10.08 -21.01 16.61
CA GLU A 262 9.26 -21.28 17.80
C GLU A 262 7.75 -21.32 17.44
N THR A 263 7.31 -20.41 16.57
CA THR A 263 5.93 -20.40 16.05
C THR A 263 5.63 -21.69 15.28
N TYR A 264 6.54 -22.15 14.42
CA TYR A 264 6.38 -23.39 13.69
C TYR A 264 6.17 -24.59 14.61
N GLY A 265 6.93 -24.67 15.71
CA GLY A 265 6.90 -25.76 16.69
C GLY A 265 5.52 -26.02 17.28
N TRP A 266 4.78 -24.99 17.65
CA TRP A 266 3.43 -25.14 18.20
C TRP A 266 2.33 -25.08 17.11
N LEU A 267 2.54 -24.37 16.02
CA LEU A 267 1.61 -24.23 14.89
C LEU A 267 1.24 -25.61 14.33
N VAL A 268 2.23 -26.47 14.11
CA VAL A 268 1.99 -27.81 13.56
C VAL A 268 1.25 -28.75 14.54
N GLN A 269 1.11 -28.37 15.82
CA GLN A 269 0.36 -29.13 16.82
C GLN A 269 -1.13 -28.72 16.93
N LEU A 270 -1.53 -27.57 16.36
CA LEU A 270 -2.92 -27.10 16.43
C LEU A 270 -3.90 -28.16 15.89
N PRO A 271 -5.11 -28.29 16.46
CA PRO A 271 -6.09 -29.33 16.10
C PRO A 271 -6.83 -29.00 14.79
N VAL A 272 -6.10 -28.77 13.70
CA VAL A 272 -6.63 -28.44 12.37
C VAL A 272 -6.34 -29.56 11.37
N ALA A 273 -7.17 -29.67 10.33
CA ALA A 273 -7.07 -30.72 9.31
C ALA A 273 -5.93 -30.47 8.31
N ALA A 274 -5.63 -29.20 8.05
CA ALA A 274 -4.58 -28.78 7.14
C ALA A 274 -3.89 -27.50 7.63
N ILE A 275 -2.64 -27.31 7.22
CA ILE A 275 -1.88 -26.09 7.41
C ILE A 275 -1.23 -25.74 6.08
N SER A 276 -1.48 -24.52 5.61
CA SER A 276 -0.94 -23.99 4.36
C SER A 276 0.11 -22.93 4.66
N LEU A 277 1.29 -23.07 4.06
CA LEU A 277 2.47 -22.25 4.30
C LEU A 277 3.03 -21.68 3.01
N ASP A 278 3.59 -20.48 3.07
CA ASP A 278 4.32 -19.82 1.98
C ASP A 278 5.76 -20.36 1.93
N PHE A 279 6.18 -20.88 0.78
CA PHE A 279 7.52 -21.39 0.55
C PHE A 279 8.43 -20.42 -0.21
N LEU A 280 7.91 -19.33 -0.71
CA LEU A 280 8.62 -18.41 -1.59
C LEU A 280 8.95 -17.06 -0.93
N GLY A 281 8.08 -16.58 -0.05
CA GLY A 281 8.23 -15.29 0.58
C GLY A 281 8.04 -14.12 -0.42
N VAL A 282 8.82 -13.06 -0.26
CA VAL A 282 8.72 -11.81 -1.05
C VAL A 282 9.48 -11.96 -2.37
N PRO A 283 8.84 -11.74 -3.54
CA PRO A 283 9.51 -11.85 -4.83
C PRO A 283 10.75 -10.94 -4.93
N GLY A 284 11.89 -11.51 -5.32
CA GLY A 284 13.14 -10.79 -5.47
C GLY A 284 13.81 -10.31 -4.17
N ALA A 285 13.25 -10.60 -3.01
CA ALA A 285 13.91 -10.26 -1.74
C ALA A 285 15.22 -11.06 -1.56
N ASP A 286 16.19 -10.45 -0.89
CA ASP A 286 17.51 -11.03 -0.68
C ASP A 286 17.50 -12.23 0.29
N TYR A 287 16.41 -12.46 1.05
CA TYR A 287 16.31 -13.46 2.11
C TYR A 287 15.42 -14.69 1.80
N GLY A 288 14.38 -14.59 1.01
CA GLY A 288 13.42 -15.66 0.73
C GLY A 288 12.71 -16.25 1.97
N SER A 289 11.95 -17.34 1.77
CA SER A 289 11.23 -18.05 2.84
C SER A 289 12.05 -19.19 3.43
N ARG A 290 12.01 -19.36 4.74
CA ARG A 290 12.64 -20.46 5.47
C ARG A 290 11.71 -21.66 5.69
N THR A 291 10.49 -21.67 5.16
CA THR A 291 9.50 -22.74 5.38
C THR A 291 10.04 -24.11 4.99
N ALA A 292 10.76 -24.21 3.87
CA ALA A 292 11.37 -25.49 3.45
C ALA A 292 12.41 -25.99 4.48
N GLN A 293 13.24 -25.09 5.02
CA GLN A 293 14.25 -25.41 6.04
C GLN A 293 13.61 -25.85 7.36
N LEU A 294 12.50 -25.19 7.77
CA LEU A 294 11.75 -25.59 8.97
C LEU A 294 11.20 -27.02 8.84
N ILE A 295 10.65 -27.34 7.66
CA ILE A 295 10.17 -28.70 7.38
C ILE A 295 11.33 -29.72 7.30
N ALA A 296 12.45 -29.36 6.70
CA ALA A 296 13.65 -30.20 6.68
C ALA A 296 14.14 -30.54 8.08
N LYS A 297 14.13 -29.54 8.98
CA LYS A 297 14.61 -29.66 10.36
C LYS A 297 13.62 -30.41 11.27
N HIS A 298 12.35 -29.99 11.26
CA HIS A 298 11.34 -30.41 12.24
C HIS A 298 10.33 -31.42 11.70
N GLY A 299 10.28 -31.65 10.36
CA GLY A 299 9.25 -32.46 9.73
C GLY A 299 7.88 -31.76 9.70
N PHE A 300 6.85 -32.55 9.32
CA PHE A 300 5.46 -32.11 9.29
C PHE A 300 4.54 -33.28 9.67
N PRO A 301 3.43 -33.10 10.44
CA PRO A 301 2.58 -34.17 10.91
C PRO A 301 1.87 -34.92 9.76
N GLN A 302 2.00 -36.25 9.71
CA GLN A 302 1.34 -37.10 8.69
C GLN A 302 -0.19 -37.03 8.78
N SER A 303 -0.74 -36.76 9.97
CA SER A 303 -2.19 -36.63 10.19
C SER A 303 -2.81 -35.41 9.50
N LYS A 304 -2.00 -34.41 9.13
CA LYS A 304 -2.46 -33.17 8.52
C LYS A 304 -2.12 -33.14 7.03
N ARG A 305 -2.91 -32.38 6.27
CA ARG A 305 -2.57 -32.03 4.88
C ARG A 305 -1.65 -30.78 4.90
N LEU A 306 -0.53 -30.86 4.20
CA LEU A 306 0.33 -29.71 3.94
C LEU A 306 -0.20 -28.94 2.74
N GLY A 307 -0.57 -27.68 2.92
CA GLY A 307 -0.76 -26.74 1.83
C GLY A 307 0.58 -26.12 1.44
N ALA A 308 1.10 -26.50 0.30
CA ALA A 308 2.39 -26.08 -0.19
C ALA A 308 2.23 -24.88 -1.13
N GLY A 309 2.46 -23.68 -0.63
CA GLY A 309 2.44 -22.41 -1.37
C GLY A 309 3.69 -22.24 -2.23
N VAL A 310 3.74 -22.95 -3.36
CA VAL A 310 4.92 -23.08 -4.24
C VAL A 310 4.78 -22.33 -5.57
N ILE A 311 3.59 -21.82 -5.89
CA ILE A 311 3.37 -20.93 -7.05
C ILE A 311 3.30 -19.51 -6.53
N ASP A 312 4.12 -18.62 -7.08
CA ASP A 312 4.21 -17.22 -6.63
C ASP A 312 2.89 -16.46 -6.86
N GLY A 313 2.25 -16.02 -5.78
CA GLY A 313 1.00 -15.25 -5.78
C GLY A 313 1.20 -13.72 -5.84
N ARG A 314 2.43 -13.20 -5.82
CA ARG A 314 2.75 -11.77 -5.77
C ARG A 314 3.58 -11.26 -6.95
N GLY A 315 4.32 -12.11 -7.64
CA GLY A 315 5.14 -11.75 -8.79
C GLY A 315 4.42 -11.99 -10.12
N ALA A 316 4.81 -11.28 -11.15
CA ALA A 316 4.27 -11.40 -12.50
C ALA A 316 4.97 -12.48 -13.36
N TRP A 317 5.81 -13.33 -12.75
CA TRP A 317 6.67 -14.30 -13.44
C TRP A 317 6.12 -15.71 -13.39
N ALA A 318 6.31 -16.44 -14.51
CA ALA A 318 5.96 -17.85 -14.62
C ALA A 318 6.90 -18.72 -13.77
N ASP A 319 6.36 -19.83 -13.24
CA ASP A 319 7.16 -20.90 -12.69
C ASP A 319 7.98 -21.58 -13.80
N GLN A 320 9.23 -21.90 -13.53
CA GLN A 320 10.14 -22.57 -14.45
C GLN A 320 10.53 -23.97 -13.96
N GLY A 321 9.59 -24.69 -13.33
CA GLY A 321 9.79 -26.03 -12.77
C GLY A 321 10.31 -26.02 -11.34
N GLN A 322 10.49 -24.86 -10.71
CA GLN A 322 10.88 -24.75 -9.30
C GLN A 322 9.82 -25.32 -8.38
N ALA A 323 8.54 -25.08 -8.68
CA ALA A 323 7.42 -25.62 -7.90
C ALA A 323 7.44 -27.14 -7.87
N LEU A 324 7.57 -27.81 -9.02
CA LEU A 324 7.64 -29.28 -9.09
C LEU A 324 8.88 -29.81 -8.38
N SER A 325 10.05 -29.18 -8.56
CA SER A 325 11.30 -29.55 -7.86
C SER A 325 11.13 -29.50 -6.35
N LEU A 326 10.52 -28.43 -5.83
CA LEU A 326 10.24 -28.26 -4.40
C LEU A 326 9.23 -29.29 -3.88
N LEU A 327 8.16 -29.57 -4.62
CA LEU A 327 7.17 -30.58 -4.27
C LEU A 327 7.76 -32.00 -4.23
N CYS A 328 8.63 -32.33 -5.17
CA CYS A 328 9.35 -33.62 -5.16
C CYS A 328 10.28 -33.75 -3.95
N ALA A 329 11.01 -32.69 -3.61
CA ALA A 329 11.87 -32.65 -2.42
C ALA A 329 11.06 -32.77 -1.12
N LEU A 330 9.90 -32.09 -1.02
CA LEU A 330 8.97 -32.21 0.11
C LEU A 330 8.45 -33.64 0.24
N ARG A 331 8.04 -34.24 -0.87
CA ARG A 331 7.57 -35.65 -0.86
C ARG A 331 8.65 -36.64 -0.46
N ALA A 332 9.87 -36.44 -0.95
CA ALA A 332 11.01 -37.25 -0.55
C ALA A 332 11.32 -37.15 0.96
N ARG A 333 11.21 -35.93 1.52
CA ARG A 333 11.45 -35.67 2.95
C ARG A 333 10.32 -36.18 3.86
N LEU A 334 9.05 -36.04 3.45
CA LEU A 334 7.88 -36.30 4.28
C LEU A 334 7.28 -37.70 4.06
N GLY A 335 7.65 -38.38 2.98
CA GLY A 335 7.12 -39.70 2.60
C GLY A 335 5.96 -39.65 1.61
N ALA A 336 5.73 -40.77 0.94
CA ALA A 336 4.72 -40.90 -0.13
C ALA A 336 3.28 -40.71 0.37
N ASP A 337 3.02 -41.02 1.64
CA ASP A 337 1.69 -40.95 2.25
C ASP A 337 1.30 -39.56 2.72
N GLN A 338 2.26 -38.61 2.72
CA GLN A 338 1.95 -37.23 3.08
C GLN A 338 0.96 -36.60 2.09
N ARG A 339 -0.17 -36.15 2.61
CA ARG A 339 -1.16 -35.42 1.83
C ARG A 339 -0.64 -34.00 1.56
N ILE A 340 -0.56 -33.60 0.28
CA ILE A 340 -0.10 -32.28 -0.15
C ILE A 340 -1.19 -31.61 -0.99
N ALA A 341 -1.57 -30.38 -0.63
CA ALA A 341 -2.30 -29.47 -1.50
C ALA A 341 -1.29 -28.49 -2.14
N VAL A 342 -1.18 -28.53 -3.45
CA VAL A 342 -0.38 -27.56 -4.20
C VAL A 342 -1.15 -26.25 -4.23
N GLN A 343 -0.50 -25.15 -3.85
CA GLN A 343 -1.15 -23.85 -3.67
C GLN A 343 -0.29 -22.71 -4.20
N THR A 344 -0.90 -21.53 -4.37
CA THR A 344 -0.17 -20.28 -4.50
C THR A 344 0.36 -19.85 -3.13
N SER A 345 1.50 -19.17 -3.12
CA SER A 345 2.14 -18.69 -1.88
C SER A 345 1.25 -17.69 -1.12
N THR A 346 0.48 -16.92 -1.86
CA THR A 346 -0.52 -15.96 -1.36
C THR A 346 -1.73 -15.93 -2.30
N SER A 347 -2.75 -15.12 -1.94
CA SER A 347 -3.87 -14.84 -2.86
C SER A 347 -3.37 -14.23 -4.18
N LEU A 348 -3.92 -14.69 -5.29
CA LEU A 348 -3.66 -14.12 -6.63
C LEU A 348 -4.27 -12.72 -6.82
N GLN A 349 -4.97 -12.17 -5.84
CA GLN A 349 -5.46 -10.77 -5.90
C GLN A 349 -4.35 -9.74 -6.12
N HIS A 350 -3.10 -10.10 -5.83
CA HIS A 350 -1.93 -9.21 -5.92
C HIS A 350 -1.28 -9.18 -7.30
N VAL A 351 -1.75 -10.00 -8.25
CA VAL A 351 -1.25 -10.02 -9.63
C VAL A 351 -2.38 -9.68 -10.62
N PRO A 352 -2.05 -9.20 -11.84
CA PRO A 352 -3.05 -8.94 -12.87
C PRO A 352 -3.87 -10.19 -13.23
N TYR A 353 -5.06 -9.96 -13.78
CA TYR A 353 -6.03 -11.04 -14.01
C TYR A 353 -5.58 -12.04 -15.08
N ASP A 354 -5.29 -11.59 -16.30
CA ASP A 354 -4.99 -12.48 -17.43
C ASP A 354 -4.02 -11.82 -18.42
N LEU A 355 -2.90 -12.48 -18.67
CA LEU A 355 -1.89 -12.05 -19.64
C LEU A 355 -2.41 -12.04 -21.08
N ALA A 356 -3.39 -12.89 -21.40
CA ALA A 356 -3.98 -12.94 -22.74
C ALA A 356 -4.77 -11.67 -23.11
N ALA A 357 -5.11 -10.82 -22.13
CA ALA A 357 -5.76 -9.54 -22.35
C ALA A 357 -4.78 -8.45 -22.83
N GLU A 358 -3.46 -8.66 -22.71
CA GLU A 358 -2.45 -7.67 -23.09
C GLU A 358 -2.24 -7.69 -24.62
N PRO A 359 -2.34 -6.53 -25.29
CA PRO A 359 -2.19 -6.45 -26.75
C PRO A 359 -0.75 -6.62 -27.22
N SER A 360 0.21 -6.37 -26.33
CA SER A 360 1.64 -6.53 -26.61
C SER A 360 2.36 -7.06 -25.38
N LEU A 361 3.42 -7.82 -25.60
CA LEU A 361 4.29 -8.37 -24.58
C LEU A 361 5.72 -7.92 -24.84
N PRO A 362 6.60 -7.89 -23.79
CA PRO A 362 8.00 -7.57 -23.98
C PRO A 362 8.65 -8.59 -24.93
N ALA A 363 9.51 -8.14 -25.83
CA ALA A 363 10.06 -8.96 -26.91
C ALA A 363 10.92 -10.13 -26.41
N SER A 364 11.64 -9.95 -25.30
CA SER A 364 12.54 -10.97 -24.75
C SER A 364 12.73 -10.75 -23.24
N PRO A 365 11.69 -11.02 -22.43
CA PRO A 365 11.86 -10.92 -20.99
C PRO A 365 12.82 -12.03 -20.51
N PRO A 366 13.53 -11.84 -19.39
CA PRO A 366 14.45 -12.83 -18.85
C PRO A 366 13.73 -14.11 -18.42
N ARG A 367 12.45 -14.00 -18.08
CA ARG A 367 11.54 -15.12 -17.75
C ARG A 367 10.18 -14.83 -18.39
N PRO A 368 9.40 -15.88 -18.75
CA PRO A 368 8.02 -15.68 -19.19
C PRO A 368 7.16 -15.01 -18.12
N LEU A 369 6.20 -14.20 -18.52
CA LEU A 369 5.22 -13.60 -17.63
C LEU A 369 4.07 -14.58 -17.36
N ALA A 370 3.51 -14.51 -16.15
CA ALA A 370 2.31 -15.23 -15.75
C ALA A 370 1.45 -14.35 -14.82
N PHE A 371 0.20 -14.14 -15.21
CA PHE A 371 -0.81 -13.48 -14.39
C PHE A 371 -1.73 -14.52 -13.74
N ALA A 372 -2.79 -14.12 -13.05
CA ALA A 372 -3.58 -15.03 -12.24
C ALA A 372 -4.10 -16.26 -13.03
N VAL A 373 -4.64 -16.06 -14.22
CA VAL A 373 -5.14 -17.19 -15.06
C VAL A 373 -4.01 -18.15 -15.46
N GLN A 374 -2.83 -17.63 -15.80
CA GLN A 374 -1.67 -18.45 -16.14
C GLN A 374 -1.18 -19.22 -14.91
N LYS A 375 -1.15 -18.59 -13.74
CA LYS A 375 -0.73 -19.23 -12.48
C LYS A 375 -1.68 -20.36 -12.04
N LEU A 376 -2.99 -20.26 -12.34
CA LEU A 376 -3.91 -21.39 -12.12
C LEU A 376 -3.51 -22.62 -12.94
N ARG A 377 -3.08 -22.41 -14.19
CA ARG A 377 -2.60 -23.51 -15.05
C ARG A 377 -1.31 -24.13 -14.54
N GLU A 378 -0.38 -23.31 -14.07
CA GLU A 378 0.86 -23.77 -13.42
C GLU A 378 0.55 -24.61 -12.18
N LEU A 379 -0.34 -24.14 -11.34
CA LEU A 379 -0.80 -24.80 -10.13
C LEU A 379 -1.42 -26.19 -10.43
N SER A 380 -2.35 -26.23 -11.38
CA SER A 380 -3.01 -27.48 -11.82
C SER A 380 -1.99 -28.46 -12.43
N ALA A 381 -1.08 -27.97 -13.28
CA ALA A 381 -0.03 -28.78 -13.90
C ALA A 381 0.95 -29.36 -12.85
N ALA A 382 1.40 -28.55 -11.88
CA ALA A 382 2.29 -29.01 -10.81
C ALA A 382 1.60 -30.08 -9.94
N ALA A 383 0.32 -29.91 -9.62
CA ALA A 383 -0.46 -30.91 -8.87
C ALA A 383 -0.61 -32.22 -9.67
N ALA A 384 -0.91 -32.14 -10.97
CA ALA A 384 -1.00 -33.30 -11.86
C ALA A 384 0.34 -34.03 -11.99
N ALA A 385 1.45 -33.30 -12.16
CA ALA A 385 2.79 -33.87 -12.21
C ALA A 385 3.16 -34.59 -10.92
N LEU A 386 2.87 -33.98 -9.77
CA LEU A 386 3.08 -34.63 -8.46
C LEU A 386 2.24 -35.90 -8.28
N ARG A 387 0.99 -35.90 -8.75
CA ARG A 387 0.12 -37.11 -8.74
C ARG A 387 0.63 -38.24 -9.61
N SER A 388 1.19 -37.90 -10.77
CA SER A 388 1.74 -38.92 -11.70
C SER A 388 3.12 -39.47 -11.30
N GLY A 389 3.73 -38.90 -10.25
CA GLY A 389 5.08 -39.29 -9.83
C GLY A 389 6.18 -38.78 -10.78
N ALA A 390 5.95 -37.61 -11.43
CA ALA A 390 6.95 -37.01 -12.28
C ALA A 390 8.23 -36.69 -11.50
N GLU A 391 9.35 -36.80 -12.17
CA GLU A 391 10.68 -36.49 -11.61
C GLU A 391 10.89 -34.97 -11.48
N ALA A 392 11.69 -34.60 -10.49
CA ALA A 392 12.06 -33.20 -10.28
C ALA A 392 12.89 -32.68 -11.44
N PRO A 393 12.53 -31.53 -12.06
CA PRO A 393 13.38 -30.90 -13.09
C PRO A 393 14.79 -30.56 -12.58
N VAL A 394 14.90 -30.18 -11.30
CA VAL A 394 16.17 -29.90 -10.61
C VAL A 394 16.10 -30.49 -9.20
N ALA A 395 17.16 -31.17 -8.77
CA ALA A 395 17.25 -31.65 -7.39
C ALA A 395 17.43 -30.44 -6.44
N LEU A 396 16.57 -30.35 -5.41
CA LEU A 396 16.63 -29.30 -4.39
C LEU A 396 16.94 -29.90 -3.01
N ASP A 397 17.80 -29.20 -2.28
CA ASP A 397 18.04 -29.44 -0.86
C ASP A 397 17.15 -28.49 -0.02
N LEU A 398 16.15 -29.03 0.64
CA LEU A 398 15.23 -28.27 1.48
C LEU A 398 15.94 -27.55 2.63
N SER A 399 17.10 -28.06 3.10
CA SER A 399 17.84 -27.47 4.22
C SER A 399 18.50 -26.14 3.86
N THR A 400 18.67 -25.85 2.56
CA THR A 400 19.29 -24.64 2.05
C THR A 400 18.37 -23.81 1.17
N PHE A 401 17.24 -24.38 0.75
CA PHE A 401 16.30 -23.70 -0.14
C PHE A 401 15.62 -22.51 0.55
N THR A 402 15.63 -21.35 -0.09
CA THR A 402 14.96 -20.11 0.37
C THR A 402 14.05 -19.50 -0.68
N GLY A 403 14.19 -19.87 -1.95
CA GLY A 403 13.51 -19.20 -3.07
C GLY A 403 14.08 -17.80 -3.40
N ALA A 404 15.06 -17.31 -2.65
CA ALA A 404 15.72 -16.04 -2.93
C ALA A 404 16.57 -16.13 -4.20
N PRO A 405 16.74 -15.01 -4.97
CA PRO A 405 17.68 -14.93 -6.06
C PRO A 405 19.12 -15.02 -5.53
N SER A 406 20.08 -15.26 -6.43
CA SER A 406 21.49 -15.19 -6.08
C SER A 406 21.85 -13.80 -5.59
N PRO A 407 22.72 -13.69 -4.56
CA PRO A 407 23.16 -12.39 -4.08
C PRO A 407 23.82 -11.57 -5.19
N SER A 408 23.65 -10.26 -5.15
CA SER A 408 24.29 -9.34 -6.07
C SER A 408 25.81 -9.49 -6.03
N GLN A 409 26.42 -9.58 -7.20
CA GLN A 409 27.89 -9.56 -7.35
C GLN A 409 28.42 -8.17 -7.70
N ARG A 410 27.53 -7.17 -7.82
CA ARG A 410 27.91 -5.79 -8.14
C ARG A 410 28.67 -5.18 -6.98
N GLN A 411 29.88 -4.72 -7.26
CA GLN A 411 30.70 -3.99 -6.29
C GLN A 411 30.72 -2.51 -6.67
N LEU A 412 30.12 -1.70 -5.81
CA LEU A 412 30.12 -0.25 -5.92
C LEU A 412 31.13 0.32 -4.93
N VAL A 413 31.87 1.32 -5.36
CA VAL A 413 32.87 1.96 -4.50
C VAL A 413 32.18 2.83 -3.45
N PRO A 414 32.63 2.82 -2.18
CA PRO A 414 31.96 3.51 -1.07
C PRO A 414 31.74 5.00 -1.29
N GLU A 415 32.61 5.64 -2.04
CA GLU A 415 32.57 7.09 -2.33
C GLU A 415 31.32 7.48 -3.11
N LEU A 416 30.70 6.57 -3.86
CA LEU A 416 29.46 6.84 -4.59
C LEU A 416 28.25 7.10 -3.67
N PHE A 417 28.31 6.60 -2.45
CA PHE A 417 27.20 6.70 -1.48
C PHE A 417 27.26 7.94 -0.59
N SER A 418 28.25 8.83 -0.79
CA SER A 418 28.47 9.95 0.10
C SER A 418 28.53 11.26 -0.66
N ARG A 419 27.93 12.29 -0.06
CA ARG A 419 28.14 13.67 -0.48
C ARG A 419 29.59 14.08 -0.20
N SER A 420 30.14 14.97 -1.00
CA SER A 420 31.56 15.40 -0.89
C SER A 420 31.89 16.13 0.43
N GLN A 421 30.89 16.66 1.14
CA GLN A 421 31.01 17.35 2.42
C GLN A 421 29.89 16.91 3.35
N PRO A 422 30.10 16.94 4.69
CA PRO A 422 29.03 16.73 5.66
C PRO A 422 28.02 17.88 5.63
N TYR A 423 26.80 17.65 6.13
CA TYR A 423 25.70 18.61 6.08
C TYR A 423 26.06 20.00 6.65
N ALA A 424 26.77 20.07 7.77
CA ALA A 424 27.14 21.33 8.39
C ALA A 424 28.04 22.21 7.51
N GLU A 425 28.88 21.58 6.66
CA GLU A 425 29.78 22.30 5.74
C GLU A 425 29.06 22.67 4.44
N ARG A 426 28.13 21.87 3.94
CA ARG A 426 27.43 22.17 2.70
C ARG A 426 26.25 23.14 2.86
N ARG A 427 25.59 23.20 4.04
CA ARG A 427 24.46 24.09 4.29
C ARG A 427 24.74 25.57 3.99
N PRO A 428 25.88 26.17 4.33
CA PRO A 428 26.22 27.56 3.97
C PRO A 428 26.31 27.85 2.46
N HIS A 429 26.52 26.81 1.64
CA HIS A 429 26.61 26.92 0.18
C HIS A 429 25.25 26.80 -0.53
N GLN A 430 24.23 26.33 0.17
CA GLN A 430 22.90 26.15 -0.35
C GLN A 430 22.07 27.43 -0.36
N VAL A 431 20.89 27.39 -0.94
CA VAL A 431 19.97 28.54 -0.95
C VAL A 431 19.65 28.94 0.49
N GLN A 432 19.85 30.23 0.78
CA GLN A 432 19.54 30.79 2.09
C GLN A 432 18.10 31.32 2.12
N TYR A 433 17.38 31.00 3.16
CA TYR A 433 15.95 31.28 3.30
C TYR A 433 15.63 32.22 4.45
N PRO A 434 14.52 32.97 4.40
CA PRO A 434 13.96 33.58 5.60
C PRO A 434 13.47 32.52 6.61
N ALA A 435 13.14 32.95 7.82
CA ALA A 435 12.48 32.07 8.78
C ALA A 435 11.21 31.44 8.18
N PHE A 436 10.95 30.18 8.46
CA PHE A 436 9.82 29.41 7.90
C PHE A 436 9.68 29.55 6.37
N PRO A 437 10.69 29.16 5.57
CA PRO A 437 10.58 29.26 4.11
C PRO A 437 9.39 28.48 3.60
N THR A 438 8.58 29.14 2.75
CA THR A 438 7.34 28.54 2.22
C THR A 438 7.60 27.78 0.94
N THR A 439 7.04 26.56 0.84
CA THR A 439 7.13 25.71 -0.35
C THR A 439 5.92 24.78 -0.43
N THR A 440 5.82 23.98 -1.49
CA THR A 440 4.87 22.87 -1.61
C THR A 440 5.64 21.56 -1.82
N ILE A 441 4.95 20.42 -1.73
CA ILE A 441 5.62 19.11 -1.88
C ILE A 441 5.95 18.82 -3.35
N GLY A 442 5.02 19.07 -4.31
CA GLY A 442 5.31 18.85 -5.73
C GLY A 442 4.09 19.04 -6.61
N SER A 443 3.15 18.09 -6.55
CA SER A 443 2.00 18.09 -7.43
C SER A 443 0.96 19.17 -7.10
N PHE A 444 0.34 19.72 -8.16
CA PHE A 444 -0.80 20.63 -8.08
C PHE A 444 -2.07 19.99 -8.67
N PRO A 445 -3.26 20.63 -8.58
CA PRO A 445 -4.53 20.06 -9.01
C PRO A 445 -4.50 19.50 -10.43
N GLN A 446 -4.86 18.22 -10.57
CA GLN A 446 -4.97 17.53 -11.85
C GLN A 446 -6.34 17.80 -12.47
N THR A 447 -6.44 18.91 -13.23
CA THR A 447 -7.71 19.35 -13.81
C THR A 447 -8.23 18.38 -14.88
N PRO A 448 -9.55 18.43 -15.20
CA PRO A 448 -10.08 17.66 -16.35
C PRO A 448 -9.39 18.02 -17.67
N ALA A 449 -8.89 19.26 -17.83
CA ALA A 449 -8.14 19.69 -19.01
C ALA A 449 -6.80 18.96 -19.13
N ILE A 450 -6.03 18.91 -18.05
CA ILE A 450 -4.76 18.16 -17.98
C ILE A 450 -4.98 16.68 -18.34
N ARG A 451 -5.99 16.05 -17.74
CA ARG A 451 -6.31 14.63 -17.97
C ARG A 451 -6.70 14.39 -19.45
N ARG A 452 -7.53 15.26 -20.02
CA ARG A 452 -7.88 15.17 -21.45
C ARG A 452 -6.68 15.33 -22.37
N ASN A 453 -5.76 16.25 -22.06
CA ASN A 453 -4.56 16.49 -22.87
C ASN A 453 -3.62 15.26 -22.85
N ARG A 454 -3.37 14.67 -21.67
CA ARG A 454 -2.60 13.43 -21.56
C ARG A 454 -3.24 12.28 -22.35
N LEU A 455 -4.56 12.10 -22.20
CA LEU A 455 -5.29 11.06 -22.93
C LEU A 455 -5.28 11.29 -24.45
N ALA A 456 -5.40 12.55 -24.90
CA ALA A 456 -5.33 12.89 -26.31
C ALA A 456 -3.95 12.57 -26.90
N TYR A 457 -2.88 12.87 -26.18
CA TYR A 457 -1.52 12.52 -26.56
C TYR A 457 -1.30 11.00 -26.59
N LYS A 458 -1.70 10.29 -25.54
CA LYS A 458 -1.61 8.82 -25.46
C LYS A 458 -2.35 8.14 -26.62
N LYS A 459 -3.46 8.70 -27.08
CA LYS A 459 -4.25 8.19 -28.22
C LYS A 459 -3.78 8.72 -29.58
N GLY A 460 -2.65 9.42 -29.65
CA GLY A 460 -2.13 9.99 -30.88
C GLY A 460 -3.03 11.07 -31.54
N ARG A 461 -3.95 11.67 -30.74
CA ARG A 461 -4.88 12.71 -31.27
C ARG A 461 -4.25 14.10 -31.33
N ILE A 462 -3.16 14.31 -30.58
CA ILE A 462 -2.34 15.51 -30.63
C ILE A 462 -0.87 15.09 -30.74
N SER A 463 -0.07 15.90 -31.40
CA SER A 463 1.36 15.69 -31.56
C SER A 463 2.12 15.88 -30.25
N ALA A 464 3.36 15.38 -30.17
CA ALA A 464 4.25 15.64 -29.03
C ALA A 464 4.55 17.12 -28.83
N ALA A 465 4.62 17.92 -29.90
CA ALA A 465 4.82 19.36 -29.84
C ALA A 465 3.61 20.07 -29.20
N GLU A 466 2.39 19.77 -29.68
CA GLU A 466 1.15 20.29 -29.08
C GLU A 466 0.98 19.87 -27.61
N TYR A 467 1.34 18.63 -27.29
CA TYR A 467 1.28 18.15 -25.91
C TYR A 467 2.24 18.97 -25.01
N ARG A 468 3.50 19.16 -25.43
CA ARG A 468 4.47 19.97 -24.70
C ARG A 468 4.02 21.43 -24.53
N GLU A 469 3.47 22.03 -25.58
CA GLU A 469 2.92 23.40 -25.51
C GLU A 469 1.78 23.50 -24.47
N ARG A 470 0.87 22.55 -24.46
CA ARG A 470 -0.24 22.53 -23.50
C ARG A 470 0.26 22.34 -22.05
N MET A 471 1.24 21.43 -21.85
CA MET A 471 1.85 21.24 -20.53
C MET A 471 2.65 22.49 -20.09
N ALA A 472 3.34 23.16 -21.01
CA ALA A 472 4.00 24.42 -20.74
C ALA A 472 3.02 25.51 -20.24
N GLY A 473 1.81 25.57 -20.79
CA GLY A 473 0.74 26.44 -20.29
C GLY A 473 0.32 26.10 -18.86
N GLU A 474 0.18 24.84 -18.52
CA GLU A 474 -0.17 24.40 -17.16
C GLU A 474 0.97 24.69 -16.15
N ILE A 475 2.22 24.43 -16.53
CA ILE A 475 3.41 24.77 -15.73
C ILE A 475 3.48 26.29 -15.52
N GLY A 476 3.28 27.08 -16.58
CA GLY A 476 3.27 28.55 -16.48
C GLY A 476 2.19 29.06 -15.55
N PHE A 477 0.98 28.50 -15.61
CA PHE A 477 -0.08 28.85 -14.66
C PHE A 477 0.30 28.49 -13.21
N CYS A 478 0.90 27.31 -13.00
CA CYS A 478 1.32 26.85 -11.68
C CYS A 478 2.41 27.78 -11.09
N ILE A 479 3.44 28.11 -11.85
CA ILE A 479 4.52 29.03 -11.44
C ILE A 479 3.93 30.42 -11.14
N GLY A 480 3.11 30.99 -12.05
CA GLY A 480 2.49 32.30 -11.87
C GLY A 480 1.60 32.38 -10.61
N ALA A 481 0.85 31.32 -10.32
CA ALA A 481 0.04 31.24 -9.10
C ALA A 481 0.91 31.25 -7.83
N GLN A 482 1.99 30.50 -7.78
CA GLN A 482 2.92 30.47 -6.64
C GLN A 482 3.66 31.83 -6.48
N GLU A 483 4.07 32.46 -7.58
CA GLU A 483 4.67 33.78 -7.58
C GLU A 483 3.72 34.82 -7.00
N ALA A 484 2.47 34.86 -7.50
CA ALA A 484 1.44 35.80 -7.04
C ALA A 484 1.10 35.62 -5.55
N LEU A 485 1.18 34.40 -5.03
CA LEU A 485 0.99 34.11 -3.61
C LEU A 485 2.21 34.46 -2.75
N GLY A 486 3.38 34.60 -3.36
CA GLY A 486 4.63 34.91 -2.68
C GLY A 486 5.29 33.67 -2.01
N VAL A 487 5.12 32.49 -2.54
CA VAL A 487 5.83 31.27 -2.13
C VAL A 487 7.33 31.48 -2.33
N ASP A 488 8.19 31.00 -1.42
CA ASP A 488 9.63 31.21 -1.45
C ASP A 488 10.36 30.25 -2.39
N VAL A 489 10.00 28.96 -2.38
CA VAL A 489 10.56 27.92 -3.25
C VAL A 489 9.43 27.28 -4.04
N LEU A 490 9.50 27.35 -5.36
CA LEU A 490 8.43 26.93 -6.26
C LEU A 490 8.61 25.51 -6.75
N VAL A 491 7.53 24.93 -7.30
CA VAL A 491 7.54 23.65 -8.03
C VAL A 491 6.82 23.82 -9.37
N HIS A 492 7.16 23.01 -10.38
CA HIS A 492 6.50 23.06 -11.70
C HIS A 492 5.04 22.55 -11.69
N GLY A 493 4.64 21.74 -10.65
CA GLY A 493 3.26 21.32 -10.41
C GLY A 493 2.89 19.96 -10.98
N GLU A 494 3.77 19.30 -11.71
CA GLU A 494 3.66 17.90 -12.20
C GLU A 494 2.44 17.63 -13.09
N ALA A 495 2.04 18.59 -13.94
CA ALA A 495 0.91 18.44 -14.84
C ALA A 495 1.07 17.27 -15.82
N GLU A 496 2.29 16.93 -16.21
CA GLU A 496 2.64 15.86 -17.12
C GLU A 496 2.56 14.45 -16.50
N ARG A 497 2.55 14.33 -15.15
CA ARG A 497 2.66 13.06 -14.43
C ARG A 497 1.29 12.48 -14.09
N THR A 498 1.04 11.23 -14.49
CA THR A 498 -0.14 10.45 -14.06
C THR A 498 0.08 9.88 -12.67
N ASP A 499 1.21 9.19 -12.51
CA ASP A 499 1.64 8.49 -11.31
C ASP A 499 3.15 8.69 -11.15
N MET A 500 3.64 8.72 -9.92
CA MET A 500 5.06 9.00 -9.65
C MET A 500 5.99 7.82 -10.01
N VAL A 501 5.46 6.62 -10.22
CA VAL A 501 6.24 5.46 -10.67
C VAL A 501 6.07 5.24 -12.16
N GLU A 502 4.83 5.31 -12.69
CA GLU A 502 4.55 5.18 -14.13
C GLU A 502 5.35 6.20 -14.95
N TYR A 503 5.42 7.45 -14.49
CA TYR A 503 6.14 8.51 -15.20
C TYR A 503 7.62 8.20 -15.39
N PHE A 504 8.31 7.77 -14.33
CA PHE A 504 9.73 7.45 -14.39
C PHE A 504 10.00 6.14 -15.13
N GLY A 505 9.23 5.09 -14.84
CA GLY A 505 9.38 3.80 -15.50
C GLY A 505 9.20 3.87 -17.02
N LEU A 506 8.30 4.76 -17.53
CA LEU A 506 8.14 4.98 -18.99
C LEU A 506 9.35 5.65 -19.65
N LYS A 507 10.25 6.24 -18.88
CA LYS A 507 11.47 6.92 -19.33
C LYS A 507 12.75 6.13 -19.05
N LEU A 508 12.62 4.95 -18.43
CA LEU A 508 13.70 4.05 -18.12
C LEU A 508 13.64 2.81 -19.03
N ASP A 509 14.78 2.32 -19.46
CA ASP A 509 14.90 1.00 -20.05
C ASP A 509 14.70 -0.08 -18.98
N GLY A 510 14.35 -1.28 -19.41
CA GLY A 510 14.12 -2.42 -18.49
C GLY A 510 12.71 -2.50 -17.92
N TYR A 511 11.81 -1.57 -18.24
CA TYR A 511 10.43 -1.54 -17.79
C TYR A 511 9.43 -1.96 -18.87
N PHE A 512 8.41 -2.68 -18.45
CA PHE A 512 7.24 -3.01 -19.28
C PHE A 512 5.95 -2.53 -18.62
N PHE A 513 5.06 -1.91 -19.38
CA PHE A 513 3.77 -1.41 -18.94
C PHE A 513 2.63 -2.18 -19.59
N THR A 514 1.79 -2.79 -18.79
CA THR A 514 0.56 -3.44 -19.22
C THR A 514 -0.50 -2.43 -19.66
N GLU A 515 -1.46 -2.85 -20.50
CA GLU A 515 -2.68 -2.05 -20.75
C GLU A 515 -3.81 -2.44 -19.80
N HIS A 516 -3.91 -3.70 -19.44
CA HIS A 516 -4.99 -4.27 -18.65
C HIS A 516 -4.54 -4.90 -17.32
N GLY A 517 -3.27 -4.80 -16.99
CA GLY A 517 -2.66 -5.37 -15.79
C GLY A 517 -3.05 -4.69 -14.47
N TRP A 518 -4.34 -4.48 -14.26
CA TRP A 518 -4.86 -3.82 -13.07
C TRP A 518 -4.84 -4.71 -11.85
N VAL A 519 -4.38 -4.13 -10.74
CA VAL A 519 -4.37 -4.75 -9.41
C VAL A 519 -5.11 -3.82 -8.45
N GLN A 520 -5.90 -4.39 -7.54
CA GLN A 520 -6.60 -3.62 -6.51
C GLN A 520 -5.61 -3.09 -5.48
N SER A 521 -5.63 -1.77 -5.25
CA SER A 521 -4.91 -1.13 -4.14
C SER A 521 -5.77 -1.07 -2.88
N TYR A 522 -7.00 -0.58 -2.99
CA TYR A 522 -8.06 -0.65 -1.98
C TYR A 522 -9.39 -0.25 -2.61
N GLY A 523 -10.51 -0.79 -2.11
CA GLY A 523 -11.85 -0.43 -2.58
C GLY A 523 -11.98 -0.36 -4.10
N SER A 524 -12.38 0.80 -4.65
CA SER A 524 -12.46 1.03 -6.09
C SER A 524 -11.15 1.54 -6.70
N ARG A 525 -10.09 1.69 -5.91
CA ARG A 525 -8.81 2.14 -6.42
C ARG A 525 -8.00 0.97 -6.95
N TYR A 526 -7.64 1.04 -8.23
CA TYR A 526 -6.77 0.08 -8.91
C TYR A 526 -5.55 0.78 -9.49
N THR A 527 -4.42 0.10 -9.44
CA THR A 527 -3.15 0.53 -10.02
C THR A 527 -2.71 -0.44 -11.11
N ARG A 528 -1.80 -0.02 -11.96
CA ARG A 528 -1.10 -0.87 -12.92
C ARG A 528 0.40 -0.79 -12.62
N PRO A 529 0.88 -1.60 -11.68
CA PRO A 529 2.30 -1.61 -11.38
C PRO A 529 3.10 -1.95 -12.64
N PRO A 530 4.18 -1.21 -12.94
CA PRO A 530 5.07 -1.60 -14.03
C PRO A 530 5.80 -2.90 -13.67
N ILE A 531 6.27 -3.61 -14.69
CA ILE A 531 7.03 -4.85 -14.54
C ILE A 531 8.47 -4.59 -14.95
N ILE A 532 9.42 -4.89 -14.08
CA ILE A 532 10.84 -4.78 -14.40
C ILE A 532 11.24 -6.04 -15.18
N VAL A 533 11.48 -5.90 -16.48
CA VAL A 533 11.74 -7.01 -17.42
C VAL A 533 13.15 -7.06 -17.94
N GLY A 534 14.03 -6.20 -17.48
CA GLY A 534 15.43 -6.13 -17.93
C GLY A 534 16.29 -5.36 -16.93
N ASP A 535 17.57 -5.20 -17.25
CA ASP A 535 18.42 -4.30 -16.48
C ASP A 535 17.97 -2.86 -16.71
N ILE A 536 17.99 -2.08 -15.63
CA ILE A 536 17.45 -0.72 -15.62
C ILE A 536 18.56 0.26 -16.01
N SER A 537 18.28 1.10 -17.01
CA SER A 537 19.14 2.20 -17.43
C SER A 537 18.33 3.43 -17.84
N ARG A 538 19.00 4.58 -17.87
CA ARG A 538 18.39 5.85 -18.26
C ARG A 538 18.89 6.22 -19.67
N PRO A 539 18.05 6.11 -20.73
CA PRO A 539 18.47 6.44 -22.09
C PRO A 539 18.59 7.94 -22.37
N ALA A 540 17.88 8.79 -21.61
CA ALA A 540 17.85 10.23 -21.81
C ALA A 540 17.38 10.97 -20.55
N PRO A 541 17.59 12.30 -20.45
CA PRO A 541 17.03 13.14 -19.36
C PRO A 541 15.51 12.97 -19.23
N MET A 542 15.03 12.86 -17.98
CA MET A 542 13.65 12.54 -17.70
C MET A 542 12.80 13.78 -17.35
N THR A 543 13.35 14.73 -16.57
CA THR A 543 12.62 15.84 -15.96
C THR A 543 13.27 17.18 -16.20
N VAL A 544 14.47 17.19 -16.79
CA VAL A 544 15.28 18.40 -17.01
C VAL A 544 14.50 19.46 -17.82
N HIS A 545 13.79 19.04 -18.88
CA HIS A 545 13.02 19.96 -19.71
C HIS A 545 11.93 20.72 -18.95
N GLU A 546 11.16 20.01 -18.13
CA GLU A 546 10.10 20.62 -17.32
C GLU A 546 10.69 21.55 -16.25
N TYR A 547 11.84 21.18 -15.67
CA TYR A 547 12.58 22.02 -14.74
C TYR A 547 13.06 23.31 -15.41
N GLU A 548 13.78 23.22 -16.53
CA GLU A 548 14.30 24.39 -17.27
C GLU A 548 13.17 25.35 -17.67
N LEU A 549 12.06 24.81 -18.17
CA LEU A 549 10.89 25.59 -18.51
C LEU A 549 10.36 26.34 -17.28
N ALA A 550 10.15 25.65 -16.17
CA ALA A 550 9.63 26.24 -14.95
C ALA A 550 10.59 27.32 -14.39
N GLN A 551 11.90 27.02 -14.36
CA GLN A 551 12.90 27.96 -13.86
C GLN A 551 13.05 29.19 -14.77
N SER A 552 12.81 29.07 -16.07
CA SER A 552 12.83 30.21 -17.01
C SER A 552 11.71 31.25 -16.75
N LEU A 553 10.66 30.86 -16.03
CA LEU A 553 9.50 31.73 -15.75
C LEU A 553 9.61 32.49 -14.43
N THR A 554 10.65 32.24 -13.62
CA THR A 554 10.79 32.85 -12.30
C THR A 554 12.26 33.05 -11.92
N ALA A 555 12.54 34.12 -11.14
CA ALA A 555 13.85 34.33 -10.53
C ALA A 555 14.01 33.56 -9.20
N LYS A 556 12.92 33.01 -8.63
CA LYS A 556 12.97 32.22 -7.41
C LYS A 556 13.47 30.82 -7.69
N PRO A 557 14.00 30.11 -6.68
CA PRO A 557 14.39 28.71 -6.88
C PRO A 557 13.16 27.83 -7.17
N VAL A 558 13.26 27.02 -8.21
CA VAL A 558 12.32 25.95 -8.52
C VAL A 558 12.92 24.62 -8.09
N LYS A 559 12.13 23.76 -7.45
CA LYS A 559 12.57 22.39 -7.08
C LYS A 559 12.54 21.47 -8.30
N GLY A 560 13.65 20.78 -8.56
CA GLY A 560 13.63 19.55 -9.33
C GLY A 560 12.93 18.45 -8.53
N MET A 561 12.13 17.61 -9.20
CA MET A 561 11.24 16.65 -8.55
C MET A 561 11.47 15.24 -9.09
N LEU A 562 11.95 14.34 -8.25
CA LEU A 562 12.19 12.93 -8.58
C LEU A 562 11.46 12.02 -7.59
N THR A 563 11.12 10.82 -8.04
CA THR A 563 10.78 9.70 -7.16
C THR A 563 12.05 8.91 -6.87
N GLY A 564 12.25 8.50 -5.65
CA GLY A 564 13.43 7.79 -5.23
C GLY A 564 13.45 6.31 -5.65
N PRO A 565 14.63 5.67 -5.66
CA PRO A 565 14.82 4.33 -6.20
C PRO A 565 14.04 3.26 -5.43
N VAL A 566 13.90 3.40 -4.11
CA VAL A 566 13.17 2.45 -3.27
C VAL A 566 11.68 2.49 -3.59
N THR A 567 11.09 3.68 -3.73
CA THR A 567 9.69 3.84 -4.07
C THR A 567 9.36 3.31 -5.46
N ILE A 568 10.20 3.61 -6.47
CA ILE A 568 10.00 3.09 -7.83
C ILE A 568 10.01 1.55 -7.82
N LEU A 569 10.95 0.95 -7.10
CA LEU A 569 11.05 -0.51 -6.97
C LEU A 569 9.85 -1.11 -6.24
N GLN A 570 9.50 -0.57 -5.06
CA GLN A 570 8.45 -1.15 -4.20
C GLN A 570 7.07 -1.13 -4.85
N TRP A 571 6.80 -0.16 -5.73
CA TRP A 571 5.52 -0.07 -6.45
C TRP A 571 5.58 -0.65 -7.87
N SER A 572 6.60 -1.45 -8.16
CA SER A 572 6.77 -2.24 -9.39
C SER A 572 6.69 -3.74 -9.08
N PHE A 573 6.41 -4.55 -10.10
CA PHE A 573 6.70 -5.98 -10.06
C PHE A 573 8.19 -6.18 -10.30
N PRO A 574 8.97 -6.63 -9.31
CA PRO A 574 10.41 -6.80 -9.48
C PRO A 574 10.72 -8.04 -10.33
N ARG A 575 11.92 -8.09 -10.84
CA ARG A 575 12.51 -9.34 -11.36
C ARG A 575 12.66 -10.35 -10.23
N ALA A 576 12.45 -11.63 -10.52
CA ALA A 576 12.61 -12.72 -9.56
C ALA A 576 14.01 -13.36 -9.59
N ASP A 577 14.80 -13.08 -10.64
CA ASP A 577 16.16 -13.63 -10.87
C ASP A 577 17.28 -12.71 -10.35
N VAL A 578 16.95 -11.48 -10.01
CA VAL A 578 17.87 -10.44 -9.50
C VAL A 578 17.32 -9.91 -8.18
N SER A 579 18.20 -9.70 -7.20
CA SER A 579 17.79 -9.23 -5.89
C SER A 579 17.18 -7.81 -5.93
N ARG A 580 16.26 -7.50 -5.01
CA ARG A 580 15.68 -6.14 -4.89
C ARG A 580 16.74 -5.09 -4.62
N ARG A 581 17.78 -5.44 -3.86
CA ARG A 581 18.94 -4.58 -3.62
C ARG A 581 19.60 -4.20 -4.93
N GLU A 582 19.92 -5.18 -5.80
CA GLU A 582 20.58 -4.92 -7.08
C GLU A 582 19.69 -4.09 -8.01
N GLN A 583 18.38 -4.36 -8.05
CA GLN A 583 17.42 -3.56 -8.83
C GLN A 583 17.34 -2.12 -8.31
N ALA A 584 17.38 -1.91 -6.98
CA ALA A 584 17.42 -0.58 -6.36
C ALA A 584 18.74 0.15 -6.70
N GLU A 585 19.86 -0.55 -6.74
CA GLU A 585 21.15 0.00 -7.14
C GLU A 585 21.17 0.42 -8.63
N GLN A 586 20.54 -0.36 -9.52
CA GLN A 586 20.38 0.02 -10.93
C GLN A 586 19.52 1.28 -11.08
N LEU A 587 18.39 1.34 -10.39
CA LEU A 587 17.53 2.53 -10.33
C LEU A 587 18.26 3.75 -9.79
N ALA A 588 19.01 3.56 -8.71
CA ALA A 588 19.78 4.64 -8.09
C ALA A 588 20.85 5.22 -9.03
N LEU A 589 21.52 4.38 -9.80
CA LEU A 589 22.49 4.83 -10.81
C LEU A 589 21.81 5.61 -11.93
N ALA A 590 20.65 5.16 -12.43
CA ALA A 590 19.88 5.88 -13.42
C ALA A 590 19.39 7.25 -12.90
N LEU A 591 18.95 7.31 -11.65
CA LEU A 591 18.53 8.57 -11.01
C LEU A 591 19.73 9.48 -10.71
N ARG A 592 20.92 8.93 -10.41
CA ARG A 592 22.15 9.68 -10.22
C ARG A 592 22.52 10.51 -11.45
N GLU A 593 22.32 9.94 -12.65
CA GLU A 593 22.52 10.66 -13.90
C GLU A 593 21.51 11.81 -14.05
N GLU A 594 20.25 11.60 -13.67
CA GLU A 594 19.21 12.65 -13.68
C GLU A 594 19.53 13.78 -12.68
N VAL A 595 20.03 13.44 -11.48
CA VAL A 595 20.48 14.41 -10.48
C VAL A 595 21.61 15.27 -11.04
N ALA A 596 22.59 14.67 -11.69
CA ALA A 596 23.71 15.41 -12.30
C ALA A 596 23.24 16.32 -13.44
N ASP A 597 22.34 15.88 -14.30
CA ASP A 597 21.80 16.70 -15.39
C ASP A 597 20.93 17.87 -14.88
N LEU A 598 20.13 17.65 -13.86
CA LEU A 598 19.36 18.72 -13.20
C LEU A 598 20.28 19.77 -12.56
N GLU A 599 21.34 19.34 -11.90
CA GLU A 599 22.35 20.25 -11.37
C GLU A 599 23.03 21.04 -12.49
N ALA A 600 23.43 20.38 -13.58
CA ALA A 600 24.02 21.02 -14.76
C ALA A 600 23.06 22.05 -15.41
N ALA A 601 21.76 21.81 -15.35
CA ALA A 601 20.70 22.73 -15.78
C ALA A 601 20.47 23.89 -14.77
N GLY A 602 21.24 23.96 -13.69
CA GLY A 602 21.17 25.03 -12.67
C GLY A 602 20.22 24.77 -11.51
N CYS A 603 19.75 23.54 -11.32
CA CYS A 603 18.90 23.15 -10.20
C CYS A 603 19.66 23.26 -8.86
N ARG A 604 19.16 24.11 -7.95
CA ARG A 604 19.77 24.35 -6.64
C ARG A 604 19.00 23.65 -5.50
N VAL A 605 17.77 23.22 -5.75
CA VAL A 605 16.92 22.51 -4.79
C VAL A 605 16.32 21.32 -5.50
N LEU A 606 16.67 20.13 -5.07
CA LEU A 606 16.25 18.87 -5.70
C LEU A 606 15.56 17.99 -4.68
N GLN A 607 14.30 17.66 -4.92
CA GLN A 607 13.53 16.77 -4.06
C GLN A 607 13.48 15.37 -4.67
N VAL A 608 13.82 14.36 -3.83
CA VAL A 608 13.79 12.93 -4.16
C VAL A 608 12.91 12.24 -3.11
N ASP A 609 11.71 11.84 -3.51
CA ASP A 609 10.68 11.36 -2.58
C ASP A 609 10.76 9.85 -2.37
N GLU A 610 10.76 9.42 -1.10
CA GLU A 610 10.78 8.01 -0.70
C GLU A 610 9.60 7.61 0.20
N PRO A 611 8.34 7.82 -0.21
CA PRO A 611 7.20 7.44 0.59
C PRO A 611 7.13 5.92 0.90
N ALA A 612 7.71 5.08 0.06
CA ALA A 612 7.71 3.64 0.25
C ALA A 612 8.86 3.12 1.12
N LEU A 613 9.74 3.97 1.67
CA LEU A 613 10.86 3.52 2.50
C LEU A 613 10.39 2.69 3.71
N ARG A 614 9.42 3.18 4.47
CA ARG A 614 8.84 2.44 5.59
C ARG A 614 7.94 1.31 5.14
N GLU A 615 7.18 1.50 4.07
CA GLU A 615 6.30 0.46 3.52
C GLU A 615 7.05 -0.80 3.10
N GLY A 616 8.30 -0.67 2.69
CA GLY A 616 9.15 -1.78 2.28
C GLY A 616 9.75 -2.58 3.44
N LEU A 617 9.52 -2.18 4.71
CA LEU A 617 10.01 -2.95 5.85
C LEU A 617 9.50 -4.40 5.80
N PRO A 618 10.39 -5.39 5.90
CA PRO A 618 9.99 -6.79 6.03
C PRO A 618 9.08 -7.04 7.24
N LEU A 619 8.26 -8.08 7.18
CA LEU A 619 7.36 -8.46 8.29
C LEU A 619 8.13 -8.88 9.56
N LYS A 620 9.39 -9.31 9.39
CA LYS A 620 10.25 -9.71 10.51
C LYS A 620 11.25 -8.62 10.86
N ALA A 621 11.25 -8.19 12.10
CA ALA A 621 12.16 -7.19 12.64
C ALA A 621 13.65 -7.60 12.46
N SER A 622 13.95 -8.90 12.49
CA SER A 622 15.32 -9.41 12.26
C SER A 622 15.87 -9.09 10.86
N ARG A 623 15.01 -8.74 9.91
CA ARG A 623 15.36 -8.39 8.52
C ARG A 623 15.37 -6.87 8.27
N HIS A 624 14.93 -6.06 9.24
CA HIS A 624 14.83 -4.60 9.10
C HIS A 624 16.19 -3.96 8.85
N ALA A 625 17.22 -4.36 9.59
CA ALA A 625 18.56 -3.77 9.46
C ALA A 625 19.16 -3.95 8.06
N GLU A 626 19.01 -5.12 7.46
CA GLU A 626 19.50 -5.41 6.11
C GLU A 626 18.73 -4.61 5.06
N TYR A 627 17.39 -4.61 5.15
CA TYR A 627 16.54 -3.81 4.26
C TYR A 627 16.88 -2.32 4.33
N LEU A 628 16.91 -1.75 5.54
CA LEU A 628 17.18 -0.33 5.73
C LEU A 628 18.59 0.04 5.25
N HIS A 629 19.56 -0.85 5.43
CA HIS A 629 20.93 -0.62 4.96
C HIS A 629 20.97 -0.43 3.43
N TRP A 630 20.42 -1.35 2.64
CA TRP A 630 20.46 -1.20 1.19
C TRP A 630 19.51 -0.12 0.67
N ALA A 631 18.36 0.09 1.31
CA ALA A 631 17.41 1.10 0.91
C ALA A 631 17.95 2.53 1.12
N VAL A 632 18.57 2.79 2.26
CA VAL A 632 19.29 4.06 2.54
C VAL A 632 20.45 4.25 1.57
N ASN A 633 21.24 3.20 1.32
CA ASN A 633 22.33 3.26 0.36
C ASN A 633 21.85 3.53 -1.07
N ALA A 634 20.71 2.99 -1.50
CA ALA A 634 20.15 3.28 -2.82
C ALA A 634 19.80 4.78 -2.96
N PHE A 635 19.17 5.38 -1.95
CA PHE A 635 18.92 6.83 -1.94
C PHE A 635 20.24 7.63 -1.99
N ARG A 636 21.22 7.27 -1.16
CA ARG A 636 22.53 7.93 -1.13
C ARG A 636 23.29 7.77 -2.43
N LEU A 637 23.20 6.61 -3.08
CA LEU A 637 23.78 6.37 -4.40
C LEU A 637 23.20 7.33 -5.45
N ALA A 638 21.89 7.52 -5.43
CA ALA A 638 21.21 8.45 -6.35
C ALA A 638 21.61 9.91 -6.10
N THR A 639 21.73 10.32 -4.85
CA THR A 639 21.91 11.74 -4.46
C THR A 639 23.35 12.14 -4.14
N GLY A 640 24.25 11.19 -3.92
CA GLY A 640 25.63 11.42 -3.49
C GLY A 640 26.50 12.19 -4.49
N CYS A 641 26.09 12.31 -5.76
CA CYS A 641 26.81 13.10 -6.76
C CYS A 641 26.55 14.60 -6.64
N ALA A 642 25.47 15.02 -5.99
CA ALA A 642 25.10 16.42 -5.92
C ALA A 642 26.18 17.24 -5.21
N SER A 643 26.55 18.40 -5.77
CA SER A 643 27.56 19.29 -5.17
C SER A 643 27.06 19.91 -3.86
N PRO A 644 27.95 20.46 -3.02
CA PRO A 644 27.57 21.13 -1.77
C PRO A 644 26.53 22.25 -1.94
N GLY A 645 26.47 22.88 -3.10
CA GLY A 645 25.55 23.96 -3.41
C GLY A 645 24.12 23.51 -3.74
N VAL A 646 23.90 22.21 -3.99
CA VAL A 646 22.56 21.65 -4.24
C VAL A 646 21.96 21.13 -2.94
N GLN A 647 20.79 21.63 -2.60
CA GLN A 647 20.00 21.16 -1.45
C GLN A 647 19.17 19.96 -1.85
N ILE A 648 19.42 18.82 -1.23
CA ILE A 648 18.62 17.60 -1.40
C ILE A 648 17.49 17.59 -0.38
N VAL A 649 16.26 17.55 -0.88
CA VAL A 649 15.03 17.42 -0.08
C VAL A 649 14.50 16.01 -0.25
N THR A 650 13.96 15.42 0.79
CA THR A 650 13.16 14.19 0.70
C THR A 650 11.81 14.37 1.33
N HIS A 651 10.80 13.63 0.82
CA HIS A 651 9.46 13.61 1.40
C HIS A 651 9.10 12.20 1.81
N LEU A 652 8.63 12.06 3.05
CA LEU A 652 8.14 10.80 3.61
C LEU A 652 6.70 11.02 4.10
N CYS A 653 5.78 10.20 3.57
CA CYS A 653 4.40 10.18 4.02
C CYS A 653 4.27 9.12 5.10
N TYR A 654 4.15 9.45 6.39
CA TYR A 654 3.71 8.52 7.47
C TYR A 654 3.84 9.11 8.86
N SER A 655 3.03 8.58 9.79
CA SER A 655 2.92 9.03 11.18
C SER A 655 3.76 8.25 12.21
N ASP A 656 4.51 7.21 11.82
CA ASP A 656 5.19 6.33 12.78
C ASP A 656 6.63 6.06 12.34
N PHE A 657 7.53 7.05 12.62
CA PHE A 657 8.93 6.99 12.21
C PHE A 657 9.90 6.58 13.31
N GLU A 658 9.43 6.42 14.56
CA GLU A 658 10.34 6.10 15.68
C GLU A 658 11.20 4.88 15.37
N GLU A 659 10.61 3.86 14.74
CA GLU A 659 11.28 2.61 14.37
C GLU A 659 12.38 2.78 13.30
N ILE A 660 12.28 3.79 12.42
CA ILE A 660 13.20 3.98 11.29
C ILE A 660 13.95 5.32 11.36
N MET A 661 13.93 6.01 12.49
CA MET A 661 14.55 7.35 12.63
C MET A 661 16.03 7.35 12.25
N GLY A 662 16.78 6.34 12.66
CA GLY A 662 18.18 6.19 12.27
C GLY A 662 18.39 6.01 10.77
N ALA A 663 17.46 5.34 10.08
CA ALA A 663 17.51 5.19 8.63
C ALA A 663 17.16 6.51 7.92
N ILE A 664 16.19 7.27 8.42
CA ILE A 664 15.84 8.60 7.90
C ILE A 664 17.02 9.55 8.02
N ASP A 665 17.68 9.56 9.16
CA ASP A 665 18.91 10.36 9.35
C ASP A 665 20.03 9.85 8.41
N GLY A 666 20.13 8.55 8.23
CA GLY A 666 21.07 7.89 7.33
C GLY A 666 20.91 8.24 5.84
N LEU A 667 19.74 8.70 5.38
CA LEU A 667 19.52 9.17 3.99
C LEU A 667 20.47 10.32 3.62
N ASP A 668 20.93 11.11 4.59
CA ASP A 668 21.77 12.29 4.40
C ASP A 668 21.13 13.37 3.50
N ALA A 669 19.79 13.44 3.48
CA ALA A 669 19.08 14.54 2.83
C ALA A 669 19.24 15.83 3.64
N ASP A 670 19.33 16.98 2.96
CA ASP A 670 19.50 18.29 3.61
C ASP A 670 18.20 18.76 4.29
N VAL A 671 17.05 18.42 3.71
CA VAL A 671 15.71 18.76 4.24
C VAL A 671 14.84 17.53 4.23
N LEU A 672 14.20 17.25 5.35
CA LEU A 672 13.16 16.23 5.50
C LEU A 672 11.78 16.89 5.54
N THR A 673 10.89 16.60 4.59
CA THR A 673 9.48 16.98 4.66
C THR A 673 8.61 15.80 5.06
N ILE A 674 7.67 16.03 5.99
CA ILE A 674 6.83 15.00 6.60
C ILE A 674 5.39 15.49 6.80
N GLU A 675 4.45 14.57 6.83
CA GLU A 675 3.08 14.85 7.30
C GLU A 675 3.08 15.09 8.82
N ASN A 676 2.36 16.12 9.27
CA ASN A 676 2.30 16.46 10.69
C ASN A 676 0.96 17.10 11.12
N SER A 677 0.10 17.46 10.20
CA SER A 677 -1.08 18.26 10.55
C SER A 677 -2.05 17.53 11.49
N ARG A 678 -2.11 16.20 11.40
CA ARG A 678 -3.00 15.33 12.18
C ARG A 678 -2.39 14.77 13.46
N SER A 679 -1.06 14.78 13.61
CA SER A 679 -0.34 14.04 14.66
C SER A 679 -0.19 14.80 15.99
N GLY A 680 -0.79 15.97 16.17
CA GLY A 680 -0.61 16.75 17.41
C GLY A 680 0.85 17.10 17.74
N ASN A 681 1.73 17.17 16.74
CA ASN A 681 3.18 17.36 16.85
C ASN A 681 3.95 16.19 17.50
N GLU A 682 3.40 14.98 17.56
CA GLU A 682 4.14 13.80 18.07
C GLU A 682 5.43 13.59 17.27
N MET A 683 5.34 13.64 15.95
CA MET A 683 6.49 13.51 15.07
C MET A 683 7.56 14.58 15.31
N ILE A 684 7.14 15.83 15.55
CA ILE A 684 8.06 16.93 15.83
C ILE A 684 8.80 16.69 17.15
N ARG A 685 8.08 16.18 18.17
CA ARG A 685 8.70 15.80 19.45
C ARG A 685 9.67 14.63 19.27
N ALA A 686 9.32 13.63 18.48
CA ALA A 686 10.21 12.49 18.20
C ALA A 686 11.52 12.95 17.49
N LEU A 687 11.43 13.82 16.49
CA LEU A 687 12.60 14.41 15.83
C LEU A 687 13.47 15.25 16.80
N ALA A 688 12.82 16.06 17.65
CA ALA A 688 13.55 16.85 18.65
C ALA A 688 14.23 15.96 19.71
N GLN A 689 13.57 14.92 20.18
CA GLN A 689 14.11 13.95 21.15
C GLN A 689 15.26 13.13 20.57
N TYR A 690 15.14 12.73 19.30
CA TYR A 690 16.21 12.04 18.58
C TYR A 690 17.45 12.94 18.38
N GLY A 691 17.27 14.27 18.38
CA GLY A 691 18.32 15.23 18.05
C GLY A 691 18.59 15.34 16.55
N TYR A 692 17.53 15.21 15.71
CA TYR A 692 17.66 15.32 14.25
C TYR A 692 18.29 16.65 13.85
N GLY A 693 19.42 16.58 13.16
CA GLY A 693 20.31 17.72 12.96
C GLY A 693 20.18 18.45 11.61
N ARG A 694 19.26 18.03 10.71
CA ARG A 694 19.07 18.64 9.40
C ARG A 694 17.76 19.42 9.34
N ASP A 695 17.55 20.21 8.27
CA ASP A 695 16.34 21.02 8.11
C ASP A 695 15.09 20.14 7.97
N VAL A 696 13.95 20.64 8.47
CA VAL A 696 12.69 19.89 8.50
C VAL A 696 11.54 20.75 7.96
N GLY A 697 10.69 20.14 7.13
CA GLY A 697 9.44 20.73 6.63
C GLY A 697 8.22 19.94 7.16
N PRO A 698 7.78 20.20 8.40
CA PRO A 698 6.57 19.54 8.91
C PRO A 698 5.34 20.16 8.29
N GLY A 699 4.44 19.33 7.80
CA GLY A 699 3.19 19.76 7.19
C GLY A 699 2.36 20.61 8.15
N VAL A 700 1.88 21.75 7.65
CA VAL A 700 1.11 22.71 8.45
C VAL A 700 -0.39 22.58 8.26
N TYR A 701 -0.86 21.87 7.22
CA TYR A 701 -2.30 21.57 7.03
C TYR A 701 -2.51 20.29 6.22
N ASP A 702 -3.65 19.65 6.53
CA ASP A 702 -4.10 18.42 5.89
C ASP A 702 -4.67 18.68 4.50
N ILE A 703 -4.03 18.09 3.49
CA ILE A 703 -4.47 18.21 2.09
C ILE A 703 -5.68 17.30 1.77
N HIS A 704 -6.01 16.34 2.63
CA HIS A 704 -7.16 15.46 2.42
C HIS A 704 -8.48 16.15 2.80
N SER A 705 -8.43 17.15 3.68
CA SER A 705 -9.57 17.97 4.03
C SER A 705 -9.84 19.06 2.98
N PRO A 706 -11.10 19.27 2.56
CA PRO A 706 -11.47 20.40 1.70
C PRO A 706 -11.50 21.74 2.45
N VAL A 707 -11.31 21.72 3.76
CA VAL A 707 -11.36 22.91 4.61
C VAL A 707 -10.12 23.77 4.39
N VAL A 708 -10.33 25.04 4.03
CA VAL A 708 -9.24 26.01 3.93
C VAL A 708 -8.79 26.42 5.34
N PRO A 709 -7.54 26.16 5.74
CA PRO A 709 -7.05 26.50 7.08
C PRO A 709 -6.96 28.01 7.26
N SER A 710 -7.22 28.53 8.47
CA SER A 710 -7.04 29.96 8.76
C SER A 710 -5.57 30.33 8.95
N VAL A 711 -5.25 31.61 8.79
CA VAL A 711 -3.90 32.14 9.02
C VAL A 711 -3.48 31.92 10.48
N GLU A 712 -4.40 32.15 11.42
CA GLU A 712 -4.17 32.00 12.86
C GLU A 712 -3.87 30.58 13.25
N TRP A 713 -4.60 29.63 12.65
CA TRP A 713 -4.39 28.20 12.91
C TRP A 713 -2.99 27.74 12.42
N ILE A 714 -2.60 28.11 11.20
CA ILE A 714 -1.26 27.79 10.68
C ILE A 714 -0.17 28.50 11.49
N ALA A 715 -0.35 29.78 11.84
CA ALA A 715 0.61 30.52 12.64
C ALA A 715 0.81 29.89 14.04
N ALA A 716 -0.27 29.42 14.67
CA ALA A 716 -0.18 28.69 15.93
C ALA A 716 0.65 27.39 15.79
N LYS A 717 0.47 26.66 14.68
CA LYS A 717 1.30 25.48 14.38
C LYS A 717 2.78 25.86 14.23
N LEU A 718 3.11 26.89 13.46
CA LEU A 718 4.49 27.33 13.27
C LEU A 718 5.16 27.74 14.59
N ARG A 719 4.44 28.44 15.47
CA ARG A 719 4.94 28.77 16.84
C ARG A 719 5.21 27.51 17.65
N SER A 720 4.30 26.53 17.60
CA SER A 720 4.45 25.27 18.33
C SER A 720 5.68 24.48 17.93
N PHE A 721 6.16 24.58 16.69
CA PHE A 721 7.40 23.91 16.25
C PHE A 721 8.64 24.51 16.93
N VAL A 722 8.65 25.83 17.12
CA VAL A 722 9.71 26.53 17.88
C VAL A 722 9.62 26.20 19.37
N GLU A 723 8.41 26.20 19.94
CA GLU A 723 8.16 25.90 21.36
C GLU A 723 8.58 24.48 21.76
N VAL A 724 8.39 23.50 20.88
CA VAL A 724 8.86 22.12 21.09
C VAL A 724 10.40 22.03 21.04
N GLY A 725 11.09 23.08 20.57
CA GLY A 725 12.54 23.10 20.45
C GLY A 725 13.08 22.33 19.24
N LEU A 726 12.27 22.12 18.19
CA LEU A 726 12.73 21.54 16.95
C LEU A 726 13.92 22.35 16.40
N LEU A 727 15.03 21.68 16.11
CA LEU A 727 16.28 22.29 15.62
C LEU A 727 16.79 23.45 16.51
N GLY A 728 16.56 23.38 17.83
CA GLY A 728 16.92 24.46 18.77
C GLY A 728 16.08 25.73 18.59
N GLY A 729 14.94 25.67 17.88
CA GLY A 729 14.07 26.82 17.61
C GLY A 729 14.56 27.67 16.43
N ASP A 730 15.55 27.24 15.64
CA ASP A 730 16.02 27.97 14.45
C ASP A 730 14.98 27.89 13.31
N ALA A 731 14.13 28.91 13.25
CA ALA A 731 13.04 28.99 12.27
C ALA A 731 13.52 29.08 10.81
N THR A 732 14.80 29.40 10.54
CA THR A 732 15.36 29.39 9.17
C THR A 732 15.56 27.96 8.64
N ARG A 733 15.48 26.97 9.52
CA ARG A 733 15.66 25.56 9.26
C ARG A 733 14.34 24.76 9.27
N ILE A 734 13.23 25.42 9.57
CA ILE A 734 11.88 24.82 9.64
C ILE A 734 11.07 25.33 8.46
N HIS A 735 10.83 24.47 7.47
CA HIS A 735 10.08 24.82 6.28
C HIS A 735 8.56 24.82 6.55
N CYS A 736 7.82 25.68 5.85
CA CYS A 736 6.37 25.79 5.92
C CYS A 736 5.77 25.25 4.62
N ASN A 737 5.18 24.07 4.69
CA ASN A 737 4.61 23.34 3.55
C ASN A 737 3.32 22.60 3.94
N PRO A 738 2.44 22.25 2.97
CA PRO A 738 1.33 21.33 3.22
C PRO A 738 1.85 19.93 3.58
N ASP A 739 0.97 19.08 4.11
CA ASP A 739 1.33 17.69 4.48
C ASP A 739 1.85 16.88 3.29
N CYS A 740 1.24 17.02 2.13
CA CYS A 740 1.60 16.26 0.92
C CYS A 740 1.27 17.06 -0.36
N GLY A 741 1.40 16.41 -1.53
CA GLY A 741 1.08 17.00 -2.83
C GLY A 741 -0.40 17.37 -2.99
N LEU A 742 -0.69 18.42 -3.75
CA LEU A 742 -2.03 19.02 -3.90
C LEU A 742 -2.85 18.42 -5.05
N LYS A 743 -2.40 17.34 -5.65
CA LYS A 743 -2.97 16.67 -6.83
C LYS A 743 -4.47 16.40 -6.74
N THR A 744 -4.95 16.01 -5.55
CA THR A 744 -6.33 15.61 -5.31
C THR A 744 -7.29 16.75 -5.02
N ARG A 745 -6.75 17.96 -4.83
CA ARG A 745 -7.53 19.15 -4.50
C ARG A 745 -7.96 19.91 -5.76
N GLN A 746 -8.87 20.89 -5.55
CA GLN A 746 -9.28 21.82 -6.59
C GLN A 746 -8.57 23.18 -6.41
N TRP A 747 -8.39 23.94 -7.48
CA TRP A 747 -7.76 25.25 -7.42
C TRP A 747 -8.48 26.23 -6.49
N GLN A 748 -9.82 26.10 -6.33
CA GLN A 748 -10.64 26.88 -5.43
C GLN A 748 -10.30 26.66 -3.95
N GLU A 749 -9.76 25.48 -3.61
CA GLU A 749 -9.29 25.13 -2.26
C GLU A 749 -7.80 25.46 -2.08
N VAL A 750 -7.00 25.18 -3.12
CA VAL A 750 -5.53 25.31 -3.07
C VAL A 750 -5.09 26.76 -2.97
N LEU A 751 -5.63 27.66 -3.81
CA LEU A 751 -5.20 29.06 -3.81
C LEU A 751 -5.42 29.76 -2.47
N PRO A 752 -6.60 29.68 -1.83
CA PRO A 752 -6.80 30.29 -0.51
C PRO A 752 -5.98 29.59 0.59
N SER A 753 -5.78 28.28 0.55
CA SER A 753 -4.96 27.55 1.54
C SER A 753 -3.50 27.99 1.48
N LEU A 754 -2.90 28.04 0.30
CA LEU A 754 -1.52 28.53 0.11
C LEU A 754 -1.39 30.02 0.44
N ARG A 755 -2.38 30.85 0.12
CA ARG A 755 -2.38 32.27 0.53
C ARG A 755 -2.33 32.39 2.03
N ASN A 756 -3.14 31.64 2.76
CA ASN A 756 -3.17 31.65 4.22
C ASN A 756 -1.87 31.11 4.80
N MET A 757 -1.29 30.07 4.18
CA MET A 757 0.01 29.51 4.58
C MET A 757 1.14 30.56 4.47
N VAL A 758 1.24 31.24 3.34
CA VAL A 758 2.24 32.32 3.13
C VAL A 758 2.01 33.48 4.08
N ALA A 759 0.74 33.88 4.31
CA ALA A 759 0.40 34.94 5.26
C ALA A 759 0.79 34.57 6.69
N ALA A 760 0.54 33.34 7.12
CA ALA A 760 0.92 32.84 8.44
C ALA A 760 2.43 32.80 8.63
N ALA A 761 3.19 32.34 7.63
CA ALA A 761 4.66 32.40 7.67
C ALA A 761 5.18 33.83 7.81
N LYS A 762 4.63 34.77 7.03
CA LYS A 762 4.99 36.22 7.12
C LYS A 762 4.63 36.82 8.49
N LEU A 763 3.48 36.43 9.07
CA LEU A 763 3.06 36.87 10.39
C LEU A 763 4.08 36.47 11.46
N VAL A 764 4.41 35.15 11.51
CA VAL A 764 5.33 34.60 12.52
C VAL A 764 6.76 35.12 12.29
N ARG A 765 7.19 35.33 11.04
CA ARG A 765 8.48 36.01 10.72
C ARG A 765 8.56 37.42 11.34
N ALA A 766 7.49 38.20 11.24
CA ALA A 766 7.43 39.57 11.80
C ALA A 766 7.49 39.54 13.33
N GLU A 767 6.79 38.61 13.95
CA GLU A 767 6.82 38.39 15.42
C GLU A 767 8.24 38.06 15.91
N LEU A 768 8.93 37.11 15.25
CA LEU A 768 10.30 36.75 15.59
C LEU A 768 11.31 37.88 15.41
N ALA A 769 11.08 38.78 14.46
CA ALA A 769 11.90 39.96 14.23
C ALA A 769 11.59 41.11 15.19
N GLY A 770 10.66 40.97 16.13
CA GLY A 770 10.24 42.06 17.04
C GLY A 770 9.45 43.18 16.39
N GLY A 771 8.92 42.94 15.19
CA GLY A 771 8.13 43.87 14.40
C GLY A 771 6.63 43.82 14.70
N THR A 772 5.91 44.91 14.35
CA THR A 772 4.44 44.91 14.37
C THR A 772 3.94 43.96 13.28
N PRO A 773 3.04 43.00 13.58
CA PRO A 773 2.51 42.09 12.58
C PRO A 773 1.89 42.83 11.39
N PRO A 774 2.07 42.38 10.14
CA PRO A 774 1.38 42.98 9.00
C PRO A 774 -0.15 42.83 9.20
N ALA A 775 -0.89 43.89 8.87
CA ALA A 775 -2.36 43.86 9.01
C ALA A 775 -2.94 42.67 8.24
N THR A 776 -3.76 41.88 8.92
CA THR A 776 -4.46 40.73 8.29
C THR A 776 -5.26 41.25 7.09
N PRO A 777 -5.17 40.65 5.90
CA PRO A 777 -5.92 41.10 4.73
C PRO A 777 -7.42 41.07 5.06
N THR A 778 -8.03 42.22 5.16
CA THR A 778 -9.48 42.35 5.33
C THR A 778 -10.17 41.79 4.10
N LYS A 779 -11.20 40.97 4.35
CA LYS A 779 -12.08 40.40 3.33
C LYS A 779 -12.53 41.51 2.37
N PRO A 780 -12.46 41.35 1.05
CA PRO A 780 -13.03 42.32 0.14
C PRO A 780 -14.52 42.45 0.43
N ALA A 781 -14.94 43.66 0.71
CA ALA A 781 -16.32 44.01 0.93
C ALA A 781 -17.10 43.79 -0.38
N GLY A 782 -18.15 43.00 -0.33
CA GLY A 782 -19.21 43.04 -1.33
C GLY A 782 -19.47 41.76 -2.10
N VAL A 783 -20.18 40.83 -1.50
CA VAL A 783 -21.33 40.16 -2.12
C VAL A 783 -22.30 39.83 -0.97
N THR A 784 -23.39 40.56 -0.89
CA THR A 784 -24.51 40.33 0.02
C THR A 784 -25.31 39.14 -0.49
N SER A 785 -25.36 38.06 0.31
CA SER A 785 -26.50 37.15 0.26
C SER A 785 -27.14 37.08 1.64
N ALA A 786 -28.41 37.29 1.67
CA ALA A 786 -29.23 37.42 2.85
C ALA A 786 -29.47 36.09 3.57
N GLY A 787 -29.47 36.15 4.90
CA GLY A 787 -30.36 35.39 5.78
C GLY A 787 -29.94 34.02 6.24
N GLY A 788 -29.67 33.84 7.55
CA GLY A 788 -29.78 32.60 8.25
C GLY A 788 -28.90 32.45 9.49
N ALA A 789 -29.44 32.84 10.62
CA ALA A 789 -29.25 32.44 12.01
C ALA A 789 -27.91 31.75 12.47
N SER A 790 -27.30 32.46 13.42
CA SER A 790 -26.26 32.01 14.36
C SER A 790 -26.67 30.78 15.17
N ALA A 791 -25.80 29.76 15.23
CA ALA A 791 -25.70 28.86 16.37
C ALA A 791 -24.22 28.63 16.68
N ALA A 792 -23.85 28.92 17.94
CA ALA A 792 -22.52 28.75 18.48
C ALA A 792 -22.18 27.26 18.58
N ALA A 793 -20.96 26.89 18.12
CA ALA A 793 -20.42 25.57 18.28
C ALA A 793 -19.82 25.39 19.68
N PRO A 794 -20.10 24.25 20.37
CA PRO A 794 -19.42 23.92 21.62
C PRO A 794 -18.03 23.37 21.36
N ALA A 795 -17.11 23.68 22.28
CA ALA A 795 -15.75 23.19 22.30
C ALA A 795 -15.71 21.64 22.37
N ALA A 796 -14.95 21.02 21.49
CA ALA A 796 -14.72 19.60 21.51
C ALA A 796 -13.68 19.21 22.56
N PRO A 797 -13.87 18.09 23.29
CA PRO A 797 -12.84 17.57 24.19
C PRO A 797 -11.69 16.93 23.39
N ALA A 798 -10.48 17.14 23.90
CA ALA A 798 -9.28 16.52 23.37
C ALA A 798 -9.39 14.98 23.46
N ALA A 799 -9.37 14.31 22.34
CA ALA A 799 -9.22 12.88 22.24
C ALA A 799 -7.97 12.58 21.42
N GLU A 800 -7.05 11.92 22.05
CA GLU A 800 -5.85 11.33 21.43
C GLU A 800 -6.24 10.46 20.23
N ARG A 801 -5.76 10.81 19.06
CA ARG A 801 -5.89 9.96 17.87
C ARG A 801 -4.58 9.92 17.10
N ARG A 802 -3.97 8.79 17.12
CA ARG A 802 -2.92 8.43 16.15
C ARG A 802 -3.60 8.16 14.80
N ALA A 803 -3.37 9.02 13.82
CA ALA A 803 -3.81 8.79 12.45
C ALA A 803 -2.66 8.24 11.62
N SER A 804 -2.84 7.07 11.02
CA SER A 804 -1.93 6.59 9.98
C SER A 804 -2.41 7.12 8.64
N CYS A 805 -1.55 7.80 7.94
CA CYS A 805 -1.78 8.11 6.53
C CYS A 805 -1.25 6.96 5.67
N THR A 806 -2.11 6.41 4.84
CA THR A 806 -1.74 5.34 3.92
C THR A 806 -1.19 5.92 2.62
N ALA A 807 -0.33 5.19 1.94
CA ALA A 807 0.30 5.51 0.65
C ALA A 807 -0.65 5.98 -0.48
N GLY A 808 -1.90 6.22 -0.13
CA GLY A 808 -2.94 6.68 -1.05
C GLY A 808 -2.74 8.06 -1.66
N CYS A 809 -1.88 8.89 -1.08
CA CYS A 809 -1.78 10.28 -1.49
C CYS A 809 -1.02 10.52 -2.80
N CYS A 810 -0.07 9.66 -3.14
CA CYS A 810 0.83 9.91 -4.26
C CYS A 810 0.40 9.27 -5.59
N THR A 811 -0.61 8.39 -5.60
CA THR A 811 -1.00 7.66 -6.81
C THR A 811 -2.51 7.72 -7.06
N GLN A 812 -2.97 8.67 -7.84
CA GLN A 812 -4.26 8.59 -8.52
C GLN A 812 -4.00 8.51 -10.03
N GLY A 813 -3.91 7.28 -10.55
CA GLY A 813 -4.09 7.02 -11.96
C GLY A 813 -5.59 6.88 -12.29
N GLU A 814 -5.99 7.20 -13.52
CA GLU A 814 -7.35 7.07 -14.05
C GLU A 814 -7.95 5.67 -13.90
#